data_c13a4d433ed53ddc54ce749e49dc5068
#
_entry.id   c13a4d433ed53ddc54ce749e49dc5068
#
_cell.length_a   1.000
_cell.length_b   1.000
_cell.length_c   1.000
_cell.angle_alpha   90.00
_cell.angle_beta   90.00
_cell.angle_gamma   90.00
#
_symmetry.space_group_name_H-M   'P 1'
#
loop_
_entity.id
_entity.type
_entity.pdbx_description
1 polymer ?
#
loop_
_entity_poly.entity_id
_entity_poly.type
_entity_poly.pdbx_seq_one_letter_code
_entity_poly.pdbx_strand_id
1 'polypeptide(L)'
;MFTDKFEYLENLNTSETQNFIHAAQTKTRQQFCQSDYFDKTKQDIISQLQDDKQIPFCQEHRARMYHFHQSAEFPKGIYRVCSAVTYRAGLPEWQTLFSVADFDAILGDDVYLDGVSHYVEQPEKVLLTLSCSGSDSAYTLEFDLEKQQIVDGGFHFPLGKNHVAWRDANSVWLCPAWDECQLTTSGYPRQVWLMQRGQSLAEATPVYEMATDGVMASAWRYLDAQGAPLDLIEASTSFFHKNYFYVNADNQAIKLALPSDCEVVGYLAGQLMLHLKSDWQRSKQKYLSGSLIAVKLNKGELGEAFCLFQPNAHQALEIIETTRKFVITSLLDNVSGSLKAWKWENSAWVEQHLPPFPKGAIELVDQPWGGDTVHLAASDFVTPLTLFSLDLNVMELTVLRKQPAQFDAQDIAVQQFFAKSADGTRIPYYHVGKTPTPDTPTLVYVYGGFDVPELPHYMGTIGKHWLAKGGAFVLANVRGGGEFVGWHEAAMRENKHKSVDDLLAVLEDLSTRGFSRPKKIAIQGGSNGGLVVASAFCRQPECMGALVCEVPLTDMLRYTELYAGASWIDEYGDPSDEKMHEYLTKFSPYHQLDEQKNYPSALMTTSLSDDRVHPAHALKFYAKLAEISPETTWLYAPETGGHTGNGTQEQSADELACLLAFLTQTIGESFSG
;
A
#
# COMPACT_ATOMS: atom_id res chain seq x y z
N MET A 1 17.49 -31.70 14.30
CA MET A 1 17.18 -30.32 13.91
C MET A 1 18.28 -29.91 12.96
N PHE A 2 17.99 -29.62 11.71
CA PHE A 2 18.93 -28.95 10.82
C PHE A 2 19.04 -27.52 11.31
N THR A 3 20.21 -27.10 11.80
CA THR A 3 20.48 -25.72 12.16
C THR A 3 20.54 -24.92 10.86
N ASP A 4 19.71 -23.92 10.71
CA ASP A 4 19.74 -23.03 9.55
C ASP A 4 21.08 -22.25 9.56
N LYS A 5 21.89 -22.46 8.54
CA LYS A 5 23.22 -21.86 8.40
C LYS A 5 23.19 -20.32 8.43
N PHE A 6 22.08 -19.73 7.98
CA PHE A 6 21.91 -18.29 7.80
C PHE A 6 20.97 -17.66 8.85
N GLU A 7 20.60 -18.41 9.90
CA GLU A 7 19.76 -17.88 11.00
C GLU A 7 20.39 -16.65 11.69
N TYR A 8 21.74 -16.55 11.73
CA TYR A 8 22.43 -15.39 12.30
C TYR A 8 22.07 -14.04 11.63
N LEU A 9 21.59 -14.07 10.36
CA LEU A 9 21.14 -12.88 9.63
C LEU A 9 19.80 -12.31 10.16
N GLU A 10 19.13 -13.03 11.05
CA GLU A 10 17.94 -12.53 11.76
C GLU A 10 18.31 -11.51 12.86
N ASN A 11 19.55 -11.46 13.29
CA ASN A 11 20.04 -10.42 14.20
C ASN A 11 20.83 -9.36 13.42
N LEU A 12 20.16 -8.30 13.02
CA LEU A 12 20.73 -7.22 12.21
C LEU A 12 21.85 -6.44 12.92
N ASN A 13 21.91 -6.48 14.25
CA ASN A 13 22.83 -5.65 15.05
C ASN A 13 24.19 -6.31 15.31
N THR A 14 24.42 -7.53 14.85
CA THR A 14 25.74 -8.18 15.03
C THR A 14 26.74 -7.67 14.01
N SER A 15 28.01 -7.57 14.41
CA SER A 15 29.10 -7.20 13.50
C SER A 15 29.23 -8.17 12.33
N GLU A 16 28.89 -9.45 12.51
CA GLU A 16 28.93 -10.47 11.47
C GLU A 16 27.89 -10.17 10.37
N THR A 17 26.64 -9.92 10.77
CA THR A 17 25.55 -9.55 9.87
C THR A 17 25.83 -8.24 9.14
N GLN A 18 26.29 -7.22 9.86
CA GLN A 18 26.61 -5.92 9.27
C GLN A 18 27.75 -6.02 8.25
N ASN A 19 28.81 -6.79 8.54
CA ASN A 19 29.90 -7.02 7.59
C ASN A 19 29.42 -7.80 6.34
N PHE A 20 28.52 -8.78 6.51
CA PHE A 20 27.94 -9.51 5.40
C PHE A 20 27.12 -8.58 4.49
N ILE A 21 26.22 -7.77 5.06
CA ILE A 21 25.40 -6.82 4.32
C ILE A 21 26.27 -5.82 3.57
N HIS A 22 27.26 -5.23 4.25
CA HIS A 22 28.16 -4.25 3.65
C HIS A 22 28.94 -4.84 2.46
N ALA A 23 29.46 -6.05 2.59
CA ALA A 23 30.18 -6.72 1.49
C ALA A 23 29.27 -7.00 0.30
N ALA A 24 28.04 -7.50 0.53
CA ALA A 24 27.06 -7.78 -0.51
C ALA A 24 26.62 -6.51 -1.23
N GLN A 25 26.29 -5.47 -0.49
CA GLN A 25 25.88 -4.18 -1.06
C GLN A 25 27.01 -3.48 -1.81
N THR A 26 28.25 -3.56 -1.32
CA THR A 26 29.43 -3.02 -2.00
C THR A 26 29.60 -3.68 -3.37
N LYS A 27 29.45 -5.01 -3.45
CA LYS A 27 29.48 -5.77 -4.71
C LYS A 27 28.41 -5.27 -5.70
N THR A 28 27.18 -5.11 -5.23
CA THR A 28 26.05 -4.62 -6.05
C THR A 28 26.31 -3.21 -6.56
N ARG A 29 26.73 -2.30 -5.69
CA ARG A 29 27.03 -0.92 -6.06
C ARG A 29 28.20 -0.81 -7.03
N GLN A 30 29.25 -1.63 -6.88
CA GLN A 30 30.35 -1.69 -7.85
C GLN A 30 29.89 -2.12 -9.23
N GLN A 31 28.95 -3.06 -9.32
CA GLN A 31 28.46 -3.57 -10.58
C GLN A 31 27.50 -2.61 -11.29
N PHE A 32 26.56 -2.00 -10.56
CA PHE A 32 25.42 -1.29 -11.18
C PHE A 32 25.42 0.22 -10.94
N CYS A 33 26.08 0.71 -9.87
CA CYS A 33 25.96 2.09 -9.42
C CYS A 33 27.24 2.93 -9.67
N GLN A 34 28.17 2.46 -10.50
CA GLN A 34 29.43 3.16 -10.82
C GLN A 34 29.60 3.44 -12.30
N SER A 35 28.50 3.56 -13.05
CA SER A 35 28.54 3.80 -14.50
C SER A 35 27.94 5.17 -14.84
N ASP A 36 28.41 5.79 -15.93
CA ASP A 36 27.80 7.01 -16.47
C ASP A 36 26.29 6.85 -16.74
N TYR A 37 25.86 5.63 -17.08
CA TYR A 37 24.45 5.29 -17.26
C TYR A 37 23.67 5.46 -15.95
N PHE A 38 24.20 4.91 -14.85
CA PHE A 38 23.57 5.02 -13.51
C PHE A 38 23.48 6.48 -13.08
N ASP A 39 24.61 7.21 -13.12
CA ASP A 39 24.67 8.61 -12.68
C ASP A 39 23.70 9.49 -13.46
N LYS A 40 23.67 9.33 -14.79
CA LYS A 40 22.76 10.07 -15.66
C LYS A 40 21.29 9.70 -15.39
N THR A 41 21.00 8.42 -15.19
CA THR A 41 19.64 7.93 -14.91
C THR A 41 19.17 8.46 -13.54
N LYS A 42 20.02 8.38 -12.50
CA LYS A 42 19.73 8.92 -11.16
C LYS A 42 19.43 10.41 -11.22
N GLN A 43 20.28 11.20 -11.88
CA GLN A 43 20.08 12.65 -12.02
C GLN A 43 18.79 12.99 -12.77
N ASP A 44 18.46 12.23 -13.79
CA ASP A 44 17.23 12.43 -14.55
C ASP A 44 15.98 12.09 -13.72
N ILE A 45 16.03 11.03 -12.91
CA ILE A 45 14.95 10.68 -11.98
C ILE A 45 14.78 11.76 -10.91
N ILE A 46 15.88 12.24 -10.30
CA ILE A 46 15.83 13.36 -9.35
C ILE A 46 15.18 14.58 -10.00
N SER A 47 15.56 14.92 -11.22
CA SER A 47 14.98 16.04 -11.95
C SER A 47 13.48 15.89 -12.20
N GLN A 48 13.01 14.64 -12.44
CA GLN A 48 11.58 14.34 -12.59
C GLN A 48 10.82 14.47 -11.26
N LEU A 49 11.39 13.94 -10.17
CA LEU A 49 10.77 14.00 -8.84
C LEU A 49 10.71 15.43 -8.29
N GLN A 50 11.66 16.28 -8.68
CA GLN A 50 11.78 17.68 -8.25
C GLN A 50 11.16 18.68 -9.25
N ASP A 51 10.49 18.21 -10.31
CA ASP A 51 9.86 19.12 -11.29
C ASP A 51 8.70 19.87 -10.62
N ASP A 52 8.78 21.22 -10.62
CA ASP A 52 7.75 22.12 -10.08
C ASP A 52 6.37 21.96 -10.78
N LYS A 53 6.34 21.27 -11.93
CA LYS A 53 5.11 20.94 -12.65
C LYS A 53 4.42 19.68 -12.13
N GLN A 54 5.01 18.97 -11.17
CA GLN A 54 4.32 17.90 -10.46
C GLN A 54 3.04 18.43 -9.83
N ILE A 55 1.99 17.61 -9.85
CA ILE A 55 0.72 17.98 -9.23
C ILE A 55 0.90 18.00 -7.71
N PRO A 56 0.71 19.15 -7.04
CA PRO A 56 0.69 19.16 -5.59
C PRO A 56 -0.64 18.57 -5.10
N PHE A 57 -0.62 17.32 -4.66
CA PHE A 57 -1.77 16.68 -4.03
C PHE A 57 -2.03 17.29 -2.67
N CYS A 58 -3.24 17.80 -2.48
CA CYS A 58 -3.60 18.56 -1.30
C CYS A 58 -4.79 17.94 -0.58
N GLN A 59 -4.80 18.12 0.75
CA GLN A 59 -5.98 17.95 1.58
C GLN A 59 -6.72 19.28 1.69
N GLU A 60 -8.01 19.31 1.36
CA GLU A 60 -8.83 20.53 1.47
C GLU A 60 -9.56 20.60 2.82
N HIS A 61 -9.25 21.63 3.61
CA HIS A 61 -9.98 21.96 4.83
C HIS A 61 -10.41 23.43 4.83
N ARG A 62 -11.73 23.70 4.93
CA ARG A 62 -12.28 25.07 4.99
C ARG A 62 -11.71 26.03 3.96
N ALA A 63 -11.70 25.62 2.67
CA ALA A 63 -11.17 26.37 1.55
C ALA A 63 -9.66 26.72 1.64
N ARG A 64 -8.90 25.97 2.41
CA ARG A 64 -7.44 25.94 2.43
C ARG A 64 -6.95 24.59 1.90
N MET A 65 -5.88 24.64 1.09
CA MET A 65 -5.24 23.47 0.49
C MET A 65 -3.92 23.23 1.20
N TYR A 66 -3.81 22.12 1.92
CA TYR A 66 -2.62 21.71 2.65
C TYR A 66 -1.83 20.70 1.83
N HIS A 67 -0.52 20.86 1.80
CA HIS A 67 0.34 20.03 0.96
C HIS A 67 1.68 19.75 1.62
N PHE A 68 2.11 18.48 1.57
CA PHE A 68 3.47 18.08 1.89
C PHE A 68 4.35 18.20 0.65
N HIS A 69 5.46 18.95 0.74
CA HIS A 69 6.35 19.24 -0.38
C HIS A 69 7.79 18.89 -0.06
N GLN A 70 8.39 18.05 -0.90
CA GLN A 70 9.81 17.74 -0.90
C GLN A 70 10.51 18.40 -2.10
N SER A 71 11.74 18.86 -1.90
CA SER A 71 12.59 19.46 -2.93
C SER A 71 14.06 19.32 -2.56
N ALA A 72 14.98 19.76 -3.44
CA ALA A 72 16.41 19.79 -3.13
C ALA A 72 16.73 20.67 -1.91
N GLU A 73 15.98 21.75 -1.70
CA GLU A 73 16.13 22.66 -0.55
C GLU A 73 15.57 22.02 0.73
N PHE A 74 14.51 21.23 0.61
CA PHE A 74 13.83 20.57 1.73
C PHE A 74 13.74 19.07 1.48
N PRO A 75 14.82 18.31 1.61
CA PRO A 75 14.86 16.88 1.28
C PRO A 75 13.96 16.04 2.18
N LYS A 76 13.76 16.40 3.46
CA LYS A 76 12.78 15.79 4.37
C LYS A 76 11.36 16.35 4.22
N GLY A 77 11.23 17.45 3.49
CA GLY A 77 9.95 18.09 3.18
C GLY A 77 9.53 19.20 4.15
N ILE A 78 8.61 19.99 3.64
CA ILE A 78 7.88 21.04 4.37
C ILE A 78 6.39 20.80 4.25
N TYR A 79 5.64 21.17 5.27
CA TYR A 79 4.18 21.23 5.20
C TYR A 79 3.77 22.68 4.91
N ARG A 80 2.95 22.88 3.89
CA ARG A 80 2.60 24.22 3.39
C ARG A 80 1.11 24.33 3.08
N VAL A 81 0.60 25.57 3.03
CA VAL A 81 -0.81 25.86 2.79
C VAL A 81 -0.98 26.98 1.77
N CYS A 82 -2.05 26.94 0.97
CA CYS A 82 -2.53 28.05 0.16
C CYS A 82 -4.07 28.12 0.20
N SER A 83 -4.66 29.16 -0.40
CA SER A 83 -6.11 29.22 -0.54
C SER A 83 -6.60 28.26 -1.63
N ALA A 84 -7.77 27.64 -1.45
CA ALA A 84 -8.37 26.82 -2.48
C ALA A 84 -8.67 27.61 -3.77
N VAL A 85 -8.91 28.91 -3.67
CA VAL A 85 -9.15 29.79 -4.81
C VAL A 85 -7.90 29.91 -5.68
N THR A 86 -6.74 30.27 -5.08
CA THR A 86 -5.47 30.40 -5.81
C THR A 86 -4.99 29.04 -6.31
N TYR A 87 -5.20 27.98 -5.55
CA TYR A 87 -4.91 26.62 -5.99
C TYR A 87 -5.71 26.24 -7.24
N ARG A 88 -7.04 26.39 -7.23
CA ARG A 88 -7.91 26.08 -8.38
C ARG A 88 -7.62 26.96 -9.59
N ALA A 89 -7.21 28.22 -9.37
CA ALA A 89 -6.79 29.15 -10.45
C ALA A 89 -5.46 28.78 -11.11
N GLY A 90 -4.71 27.80 -10.57
CA GLY A 90 -3.42 27.41 -11.10
C GLY A 90 -2.22 28.24 -10.60
N LEU A 91 -2.45 29.12 -9.67
CA LEU A 91 -1.47 30.09 -9.13
C LEU A 91 -1.43 30.02 -7.60
N PRO A 92 -1.07 28.85 -7.00
CA PRO A 92 -1.05 28.72 -5.55
C PRO A 92 0.02 29.63 -4.92
N GLU A 93 -0.38 30.43 -3.95
CA GLU A 93 0.52 31.23 -3.12
C GLU A 93 0.80 30.45 -1.82
N TRP A 94 1.90 29.70 -1.82
CA TRP A 94 2.25 28.82 -0.72
C TRP A 94 2.83 29.56 0.48
N GLN A 95 2.33 29.24 1.66
CA GLN A 95 2.91 29.58 2.96
C GLN A 95 3.42 28.34 3.63
N THR A 96 4.69 28.29 4.02
CA THR A 96 5.26 27.21 4.82
C THR A 96 4.73 27.28 6.25
N LEU A 97 4.32 26.14 6.78
CA LEU A 97 3.79 25.99 8.15
C LEU A 97 4.85 25.39 9.08
N PHE A 98 5.59 24.38 8.63
CA PHE A 98 6.75 23.82 9.33
C PHE A 98 7.68 23.08 8.36
N SER A 99 8.93 22.85 8.80
CA SER A 99 9.88 21.95 8.16
C SER A 99 9.98 20.66 8.96
N VAL A 100 9.97 19.49 8.29
CA VAL A 100 10.11 18.20 8.98
C VAL A 100 11.47 18.09 9.66
N ALA A 101 12.53 18.65 9.08
CA ALA A 101 13.87 18.66 9.67
C ALA A 101 13.96 19.35 11.03
N ASP A 102 13.04 20.25 11.37
CA ASP A 102 13.03 20.93 12.67
C ASP A 102 12.72 19.96 13.82
N PHE A 103 12.01 18.85 13.53
CA PHE A 103 11.66 17.85 14.55
C PHE A 103 12.80 16.93 14.91
N ASP A 104 13.85 16.77 14.09
CA ASP A 104 15.03 15.95 14.42
C ASP A 104 15.68 16.41 15.72
N ALA A 105 15.88 17.74 15.85
CA ALA A 105 16.50 18.30 17.06
C ALA A 105 15.58 18.21 18.30
N ILE A 106 14.27 18.20 18.09
CA ILE A 106 13.27 18.13 19.17
C ILE A 106 13.16 16.69 19.71
N LEU A 107 13.12 15.71 18.80
CA LEU A 107 12.92 14.29 19.15
C LEU A 107 14.24 13.55 19.39
N GLY A 108 15.35 14.05 18.85
CA GLY A 108 16.67 13.42 18.95
C GLY A 108 16.86 12.24 17.98
N ASP A 109 15.97 12.12 16.98
CA ASP A 109 15.94 11.05 16.00
C ASP A 109 15.86 11.60 14.58
N ASP A 110 16.21 10.79 13.58
CA ASP A 110 16.05 11.08 12.15
C ASP A 110 14.61 10.78 11.72
N VAL A 111 13.74 11.80 11.74
CA VAL A 111 12.30 11.60 11.52
C VAL A 111 11.80 12.09 10.16
N TYR A 112 10.72 11.44 9.70
CA TYR A 112 10.02 11.72 8.44
C TYR A 112 8.53 11.86 8.70
N LEU A 113 7.86 12.73 7.95
CA LEU A 113 6.42 12.92 8.07
C LEU A 113 5.69 11.74 7.42
N ASP A 114 4.98 10.97 8.23
CA ASP A 114 4.11 9.88 7.79
C ASP A 114 2.65 10.33 7.62
N GLY A 115 2.17 11.26 8.48
CA GLY A 115 0.81 11.73 8.38
C GLY A 115 0.53 13.04 9.11
N VAL A 116 -0.54 13.71 8.68
CA VAL A 116 -1.11 14.91 9.33
C VAL A 116 -2.61 14.69 9.49
N SER A 117 -3.06 14.50 10.73
CA SER A 117 -4.47 14.32 11.07
C SER A 117 -5.07 15.65 11.57
N HIS A 118 -5.86 16.32 10.74
CA HIS A 118 -6.53 17.56 11.11
C HIS A 118 -7.73 17.31 12.01
N TYR A 119 -7.91 18.16 13.04
CA TYR A 119 -9.17 18.19 13.77
C TYR A 119 -10.24 18.90 12.93
N VAL A 120 -11.32 18.21 12.57
CA VAL A 120 -12.31 18.67 11.57
C VAL A 120 -12.91 20.03 11.89
N GLU A 121 -13.22 20.31 13.16
CA GLU A 121 -13.82 21.58 13.59
C GLU A 121 -12.80 22.73 13.71
N GLN A 122 -11.52 22.43 13.90
CA GLN A 122 -10.41 23.38 14.01
C GLN A 122 -9.20 22.82 13.25
N PRO A 123 -9.21 22.91 11.89
CA PRO A 123 -8.20 22.25 11.05
C PRO A 123 -6.78 22.80 11.21
N GLU A 124 -6.61 23.91 11.92
CA GLU A 124 -5.29 24.40 12.36
C GLU A 124 -4.66 23.55 13.46
N LYS A 125 -5.45 22.74 14.19
CA LYS A 125 -4.96 21.76 15.16
C LYS A 125 -4.76 20.42 14.46
N VAL A 126 -3.56 19.89 14.54
CA VAL A 126 -3.20 18.63 13.91
C VAL A 126 -2.48 17.70 14.86
N LEU A 127 -2.63 16.40 14.62
CA LEU A 127 -1.70 15.38 15.12
C LEU A 127 -0.74 15.06 13.99
N LEU A 128 0.56 15.26 14.23
CA LEU A 128 1.62 14.89 13.33
C LEU A 128 2.07 13.47 13.68
N THR A 129 2.15 12.60 12.69
CA THR A 129 2.77 11.29 12.79
C THR A 129 4.15 11.38 12.16
N LEU A 130 5.21 11.19 12.98
CA LEU A 130 6.60 11.34 12.58
C LEU A 130 7.31 10.00 12.73
N SER A 131 7.52 9.29 11.62
CA SER A 131 8.19 7.99 11.60
C SER A 131 9.69 8.11 11.79
N CYS A 132 10.30 7.15 12.46
CA CYS A 132 11.75 7.08 12.61
C CYS A 132 12.34 6.31 11.42
N SER A 133 13.23 6.94 10.68
CA SER A 133 13.92 6.35 9.50
C SER A 133 12.98 5.72 8.45
N GLY A 134 11.70 6.13 8.41
CA GLY A 134 10.69 5.61 7.48
C GLY A 134 10.05 4.28 7.90
N SER A 135 10.25 3.82 9.15
CA SER A 135 9.57 2.64 9.71
C SER A 135 8.08 2.88 10.00
N ASP A 136 7.31 1.80 10.28
CA ASP A 136 5.92 1.91 10.73
C ASP A 136 5.80 2.50 12.14
N SER A 137 6.90 2.50 12.92
CA SER A 137 6.95 3.09 14.25
C SER A 137 7.11 4.60 14.17
N ALA A 138 6.25 5.34 14.88
CA ALA A 138 6.20 6.79 14.81
C ALA A 138 5.94 7.46 16.16
N TYR A 139 6.43 8.70 16.29
CA TYR A 139 5.98 9.64 17.30
C TYR A 139 4.66 10.28 16.88
N THR A 140 3.81 10.63 17.85
CA THR A 140 2.63 11.49 17.58
C THR A 140 2.73 12.77 18.39
N LEU A 141 2.63 13.92 17.71
CA LEU A 141 2.72 15.25 18.34
C LEU A 141 1.53 16.11 17.93
N GLU A 142 0.90 16.78 18.91
CA GLU A 142 -0.07 17.83 18.61
C GLU A 142 0.64 19.13 18.21
N PHE A 143 0.25 19.69 17.06
CA PHE A 143 0.84 20.89 16.51
C PHE A 143 -0.25 21.92 16.13
N ASP A 144 0.01 23.19 16.40
CA ASP A 144 -0.84 24.34 16.02
C ASP A 144 -0.26 24.98 14.76
N LEU A 145 -0.94 24.80 13.63
CA LEU A 145 -0.48 25.28 12.32
C LEU A 145 -0.53 26.82 12.19
N GLU A 146 -1.42 27.51 12.94
CA GLU A 146 -1.48 28.98 12.92
C GLU A 146 -0.34 29.59 13.73
N LYS A 147 -0.04 29.01 14.90
CA LYS A 147 1.07 29.46 15.74
C LYS A 147 2.41 28.89 15.33
N GLN A 148 2.41 27.87 14.44
CA GLN A 148 3.59 27.17 13.96
C GLN A 148 4.44 26.60 15.12
N GLN A 149 3.79 25.93 16.07
CA GLN A 149 4.47 25.38 17.25
C GLN A 149 3.79 24.12 17.76
N ILE A 150 4.56 23.28 18.44
CA ILE A 150 4.04 22.17 19.22
C ILE A 150 3.16 22.74 20.32
N VAL A 151 1.99 22.12 20.56
CA VAL A 151 1.04 22.57 21.56
C VAL A 151 1.55 22.22 22.95
N ASP A 152 1.79 23.25 23.78
CA ASP A 152 2.18 23.06 25.17
C ASP A 152 1.06 22.39 25.95
N GLY A 153 1.36 21.28 26.65
CA GLY A 153 0.35 20.41 27.29
C GLY A 153 -0.60 19.72 26.30
N GLY A 154 -0.22 19.64 25.01
CA GLY A 154 -0.94 18.90 23.98
C GLY A 154 -0.74 17.40 24.05
N PHE A 155 -1.26 16.70 23.05
CA PHE A 155 -1.11 15.24 22.92
C PHE A 155 0.26 14.90 22.34
N HIS A 156 1.12 14.25 23.15
CA HIS A 156 2.45 13.84 22.77
C HIS A 156 2.66 12.38 23.16
N PHE A 157 2.97 11.53 22.17
CA PHE A 157 3.16 10.10 22.39
C PHE A 157 4.52 9.65 21.86
N PRO A 158 5.20 8.74 22.59
CA PRO A 158 6.51 8.25 22.23
C PRO A 158 6.48 7.34 21.00
N LEU A 159 7.66 6.98 20.51
CA LEU A 159 7.87 6.09 19.38
C LEU A 159 7.18 4.73 19.61
N GLY A 160 6.40 4.30 18.62
CA GLY A 160 5.69 3.03 18.62
C GLY A 160 4.71 2.96 17.45
N LYS A 161 4.17 1.77 17.18
CA LYS A 161 3.10 1.58 16.17
C LYS A 161 1.74 2.05 16.70
N ASN A 162 1.73 3.25 17.27
CA ASN A 162 0.56 3.82 17.93
C ASN A 162 -0.54 4.13 16.93
N HIS A 163 -1.81 3.99 17.37
CA HIS A 163 -2.93 4.59 16.66
C HIS A 163 -3.54 5.69 17.52
N VAL A 164 -3.63 6.91 16.98
CA VAL A 164 -4.18 8.07 17.67
C VAL A 164 -5.18 8.77 16.75
N ALA A 165 -6.40 8.96 17.22
CA ALA A 165 -7.45 9.64 16.47
C ALA A 165 -8.15 10.72 17.31
N TRP A 166 -8.48 11.85 16.69
CA TRP A 166 -9.27 12.89 17.32
C TRP A 166 -10.64 12.36 17.73
N ARG A 167 -11.02 12.58 19.00
CA ARG A 167 -12.41 12.40 19.45
C ARG A 167 -13.13 13.75 19.51
N ASP A 168 -12.49 14.75 20.08
CA ASP A 168 -12.90 16.15 20.08
C ASP A 168 -11.69 17.07 20.36
N ALA A 169 -11.88 18.39 20.47
CA ALA A 169 -10.79 19.36 20.69
C ALA A 169 -9.95 19.08 21.95
N ASN A 170 -10.47 18.32 22.91
CA ASN A 170 -9.85 18.08 24.22
C ASN A 170 -9.66 16.60 24.54
N SER A 171 -9.95 15.70 23.60
CA SER A 171 -9.78 14.27 23.82
C SER A 171 -9.41 13.52 22.54
N VAL A 172 -8.65 12.44 22.72
CA VAL A 172 -8.25 11.52 21.65
C VAL A 172 -8.59 10.08 22.03
N TRP A 173 -8.83 9.27 21.02
CA TRP A 173 -8.70 7.83 21.09
C TRP A 173 -7.23 7.49 20.98
N LEU A 174 -6.71 6.78 21.97
CA LEU A 174 -5.30 6.37 22.05
C LEU A 174 -5.21 4.85 22.08
N CYS A 175 -4.50 4.27 21.13
CA CYS A 175 -4.15 2.86 21.12
C CYS A 175 -2.61 2.78 21.20
N PRO A 176 -2.05 2.62 22.41
CA PRO A 176 -0.62 2.73 22.65
C PRO A 176 0.13 1.46 22.22
N ALA A 177 1.35 1.63 21.70
CA ALA A 177 2.22 0.55 21.27
C ALA A 177 3.71 0.81 21.55
N TRP A 178 4.05 1.43 22.69
CA TRP A 178 5.42 1.72 23.11
C TRP A 178 5.91 0.91 24.32
N ASP A 179 5.06 0.04 24.87
CA ASP A 179 5.36 -0.85 25.99
C ASP A 179 4.89 -2.27 25.64
N GLU A 180 5.68 -3.29 25.97
CA GLU A 180 5.39 -4.69 25.67
C GLU A 180 3.99 -5.15 26.14
N CYS A 181 3.53 -4.67 27.30
CA CYS A 181 2.20 -5.02 27.82
C CYS A 181 1.03 -4.49 26.97
N GLN A 182 1.29 -3.53 26.08
CA GLN A 182 0.32 -2.89 25.18
C GLN A 182 0.22 -3.59 23.83
N LEU A 183 1.12 -4.54 23.54
CA LEU A 183 1.27 -5.15 22.22
C LEU A 183 0.56 -6.49 22.09
N THR A 184 0.12 -6.76 20.88
CA THR A 184 -0.16 -8.12 20.41
C THR A 184 1.14 -8.84 20.05
N THR A 185 1.07 -10.14 19.77
CA THR A 185 2.21 -10.93 19.26
C THR A 185 2.75 -10.42 17.93
N SER A 186 1.95 -9.67 17.17
CA SER A 186 2.33 -9.04 15.89
C SER A 186 2.96 -7.64 16.07
N GLY A 187 3.10 -7.15 17.32
CA GLY A 187 3.73 -5.86 17.60
C GLY A 187 2.82 -4.64 17.40
N TYR A 188 1.51 -4.83 17.30
CA TYR A 188 0.52 -3.76 17.17
C TYR A 188 -0.23 -3.51 18.47
N PRO A 189 -0.90 -2.33 18.64
CA PRO A 189 -1.64 -2.02 19.86
C PRO A 189 -2.83 -2.96 20.08
N ARG A 190 -3.04 -3.38 21.34
CA ARG A 190 -4.18 -4.23 21.76
C ARG A 190 -5.18 -3.54 22.68
N GLN A 191 -4.91 -2.30 23.06
CA GLN A 191 -5.72 -1.53 24.00
C GLN A 191 -6.27 -0.26 23.36
N VAL A 192 -7.47 0.15 23.75
CA VAL A 192 -8.08 1.43 23.39
C VAL A 192 -8.38 2.22 24.65
N TRP A 193 -7.85 3.43 24.70
CA TRP A 193 -8.00 4.38 25.80
C TRP A 193 -8.65 5.67 25.33
N LEU A 194 -9.51 6.23 26.16
CA LEU A 194 -9.97 7.61 26.02
C LEU A 194 -9.09 8.51 26.88
N MET A 195 -8.33 9.40 26.24
CA MET A 195 -7.42 10.31 26.93
C MET A 195 -7.88 11.75 26.78
N GLN A 196 -8.03 12.44 27.92
CA GLN A 196 -8.34 13.86 27.95
C GLN A 196 -7.05 14.68 27.93
N ARG A 197 -7.13 15.90 27.41
CA ARG A 197 -6.02 16.85 27.41
C ARG A 197 -5.45 17.06 28.82
N GLY A 198 -4.12 16.99 28.91
CA GLY A 198 -3.38 17.16 30.17
C GLY A 198 -3.36 15.94 31.07
N GLN A 199 -3.99 14.82 30.69
CA GLN A 199 -3.84 13.55 31.40
C GLN A 199 -2.56 12.81 31.01
N SER A 200 -2.01 12.06 31.94
CA SER A 200 -1.07 10.96 31.67
C SER A 200 -1.87 9.69 31.25
N LEU A 201 -1.17 8.70 30.68
CA LEU A 201 -1.81 7.40 30.35
C LEU A 201 -2.43 6.73 31.59
N ALA A 202 -1.80 6.86 32.75
CA ALA A 202 -2.31 6.30 34.00
C ALA A 202 -3.64 6.92 34.48
N GLU A 203 -3.96 8.14 34.00
CA GLU A 203 -5.21 8.86 34.32
C GLU A 203 -6.26 8.70 33.21
N ALA A 204 -5.88 8.18 32.05
CA ALA A 204 -6.78 7.93 30.92
C ALA A 204 -7.79 6.82 31.26
N THR A 205 -8.92 6.81 30.57
CA THR A 205 -9.99 5.82 30.77
C THR A 205 -9.78 4.63 29.81
N PRO A 206 -9.52 3.40 30.30
CA PRO A 206 -9.50 2.22 29.46
C PRO A 206 -10.92 1.91 28.97
N VAL A 207 -11.07 1.67 27.67
CA VAL A 207 -12.37 1.41 27.03
C VAL A 207 -12.45 0.01 26.47
N TYR A 208 -11.35 -0.50 25.93
CA TYR A 208 -11.30 -1.83 25.33
C TYR A 208 -9.91 -2.44 25.42
N GLU A 209 -9.85 -3.75 25.54
CA GLU A 209 -8.62 -4.53 25.48
C GLU A 209 -8.90 -5.86 24.78
N MET A 210 -8.07 -6.22 23.81
CA MET A 210 -8.12 -7.51 23.14
C MET A 210 -7.04 -8.48 23.65
N ALA A 211 -7.19 -9.76 23.33
CA ALA A 211 -6.19 -10.77 23.63
C ALA A 211 -4.89 -10.52 22.84
N THR A 212 -3.78 -11.05 23.35
CA THR A 212 -2.44 -10.86 22.74
C THR A 212 -2.25 -11.56 21.41
N ASP A 213 -3.04 -12.61 21.14
CA ASP A 213 -3.03 -13.36 19.89
C ASP A 213 -3.85 -12.73 18.75
N GLY A 214 -4.50 -11.59 19.01
CA GLY A 214 -5.09 -10.77 17.96
C GLY A 214 -4.05 -9.98 17.16
N VAL A 215 -4.52 -9.21 16.16
CA VAL A 215 -3.63 -8.39 15.33
C VAL A 215 -3.53 -6.96 15.85
N MET A 216 -4.66 -6.23 15.93
CA MET A 216 -4.65 -4.81 16.28
C MET A 216 -6.00 -4.34 16.82
N ALA A 217 -5.98 -3.40 17.76
CA ALA A 217 -7.15 -2.61 18.15
C ALA A 217 -6.96 -1.14 17.73
N SER A 218 -7.99 -0.54 17.15
CA SER A 218 -8.03 0.87 16.78
C SER A 218 -9.38 1.49 17.12
N ALA A 219 -9.46 2.82 17.18
CA ALA A 219 -10.71 3.53 17.44
C ALA A 219 -10.79 4.82 16.62
N TRP A 220 -12.00 5.12 16.16
CA TRP A 220 -12.28 6.22 15.25
C TRP A 220 -13.53 6.98 15.69
N ARG A 221 -13.60 8.25 15.37
CA ARG A 221 -14.84 9.03 15.42
C ARG A 221 -15.30 9.40 14.03
N TYR A 222 -16.48 8.96 13.65
CA TYR A 222 -17.20 9.43 12.48
C TYR A 222 -18.15 10.57 12.87
N LEU A 223 -18.37 11.49 11.94
CA LEU A 223 -19.38 12.54 12.06
C LEU A 223 -20.35 12.40 10.90
N ASP A 224 -21.66 12.37 11.20
CA ASP A 224 -22.67 12.42 10.14
C ASP A 224 -22.82 13.84 9.56
N ALA A 225 -23.70 13.99 8.56
CA ALA A 225 -23.98 15.28 7.91
C ALA A 225 -24.46 16.39 8.87
N GLN A 226 -24.99 16.05 10.02
CA GLN A 226 -25.47 16.94 11.07
C GLN A 226 -24.43 17.17 12.18
N GLY A 227 -23.27 16.52 12.08
CA GLY A 227 -22.22 16.56 13.10
C GLY A 227 -22.47 15.63 14.28
N ALA A 228 -23.44 14.70 14.18
CA ALA A 228 -23.66 13.71 15.24
C ALA A 228 -22.53 12.68 15.24
N PRO A 229 -21.84 12.48 16.39
CA PRO A 229 -20.68 11.62 16.45
C PRO A 229 -21.08 10.14 16.58
N LEU A 230 -20.28 9.28 15.95
CA LEU A 230 -20.22 7.85 16.16
C LEU A 230 -18.79 7.47 16.56
N ASP A 231 -18.59 7.00 17.77
CA ASP A 231 -17.34 6.41 18.21
C ASP A 231 -17.39 4.89 17.95
N LEU A 232 -16.42 4.39 17.23
CA LEU A 232 -16.31 3.00 16.82
C LEU A 232 -14.92 2.45 17.18
N ILE A 233 -14.89 1.25 17.77
CA ILE A 233 -13.65 0.47 17.94
C ILE A 233 -13.66 -0.65 16.91
N GLU A 234 -12.54 -0.83 16.25
CA GLU A 234 -12.22 -1.97 15.41
C GLU A 234 -11.18 -2.83 16.13
N ALA A 235 -11.47 -4.11 16.30
CA ALA A 235 -10.56 -5.09 16.89
C ALA A 235 -10.32 -6.22 15.87
N SER A 236 -9.19 -6.16 15.18
CA SER A 236 -8.75 -7.17 14.22
C SER A 236 -8.29 -8.41 14.96
N THR A 237 -9.11 -9.45 14.99
CA THR A 237 -8.80 -10.73 15.62
C THR A 237 -7.84 -11.57 14.78
N SER A 238 -7.85 -11.34 13.45
CA SER A 238 -6.86 -11.78 12.48
C SER A 238 -6.79 -10.75 11.37
N PHE A 239 -5.97 -10.93 10.34
CA PHE A 239 -5.76 -9.90 9.31
C PHE A 239 -7.07 -9.55 8.57
N PHE A 240 -7.90 -10.54 8.25
CA PHE A 240 -9.15 -10.36 7.51
C PHE A 240 -10.40 -10.44 8.39
N HIS A 241 -10.27 -10.66 9.71
CA HIS A 241 -11.42 -10.78 10.61
C HIS A 241 -11.37 -9.72 11.71
N LYS A 242 -12.45 -8.94 11.81
CA LYS A 242 -12.58 -7.80 12.70
C LYS A 242 -13.86 -7.89 13.51
N ASN A 243 -13.80 -7.45 14.74
CA ASN A 243 -14.98 -7.17 15.55
C ASN A 243 -15.14 -5.66 15.69
N TYR A 244 -16.33 -5.17 15.49
CA TYR A 244 -16.66 -3.75 15.65
C TYR A 244 -17.47 -3.52 16.91
N PHE A 245 -17.14 -2.42 17.62
CA PHE A 245 -17.84 -2.04 18.83
C PHE A 245 -18.28 -0.59 18.75
N TYR A 246 -19.56 -0.35 19.00
CA TYR A 246 -20.09 0.98 19.26
C TYR A 246 -19.70 1.41 20.66
N VAL A 247 -19.17 2.63 20.83
CA VAL A 247 -18.87 3.19 22.14
C VAL A 247 -20.01 4.10 22.56
N ASN A 248 -20.68 3.77 23.68
CA ASN A 248 -21.80 4.55 24.18
C ASN A 248 -21.36 5.78 24.99
N ALA A 249 -22.32 6.59 25.47
CA ALA A 249 -22.03 7.80 26.24
C ALA A 249 -21.32 7.54 27.59
N ASP A 250 -21.40 6.33 28.11
CA ASP A 250 -20.71 5.90 29.33
C ASP A 250 -19.34 5.31 29.06
N ASN A 251 -18.82 5.46 27.81
CA ASN A 251 -17.58 4.91 27.30
C ASN A 251 -17.50 3.36 27.33
N GLN A 252 -18.64 2.69 27.24
CA GLN A 252 -18.70 1.23 27.17
C GLN A 252 -18.69 0.76 25.71
N ALA A 253 -17.84 -0.20 25.40
CA ALA A 253 -17.74 -0.84 24.08
C ALA A 253 -18.83 -1.92 23.94
N ILE A 254 -19.79 -1.72 23.04
CA ILE A 254 -20.90 -2.62 22.75
C ILE A 254 -20.64 -3.29 21.40
N LYS A 255 -20.42 -4.62 21.39
CA LYS A 255 -20.14 -5.38 20.18
C LYS A 255 -21.30 -5.29 19.19
N LEU A 256 -21.01 -4.94 17.93
CA LEU A 256 -21.96 -4.96 16.84
C LEU A 256 -22.09 -6.37 16.25
N ALA A 257 -23.32 -6.76 15.89
CA ALA A 257 -23.62 -8.07 15.30
C ALA A 257 -23.35 -8.06 13.79
N LEU A 258 -22.13 -7.69 13.39
CA LEU A 258 -21.65 -7.68 12.00
C LEU A 258 -20.91 -8.97 11.66
N PRO A 259 -20.84 -9.39 10.37
CA PRO A 259 -19.90 -10.41 9.94
C PRO A 259 -18.46 -10.01 10.31
N SER A 260 -17.65 -10.97 10.74
CA SER A 260 -16.28 -10.67 11.18
C SER A 260 -15.32 -10.32 10.03
N ASP A 261 -15.67 -10.67 8.81
CA ASP A 261 -14.92 -10.40 7.59
C ASP A 261 -15.44 -9.20 6.79
N CYS A 262 -16.46 -8.48 7.28
CA CYS A 262 -16.89 -7.24 6.64
C CYS A 262 -16.02 -6.06 7.05
N GLU A 263 -15.93 -5.07 6.18
CA GLU A 263 -15.28 -3.79 6.44
C GLU A 263 -16.31 -2.70 6.68
N VAL A 264 -16.17 -1.95 7.77
CA VAL A 264 -16.91 -0.70 7.97
C VAL A 264 -16.15 0.41 7.24
N VAL A 265 -16.73 0.88 6.14
CA VAL A 265 -16.08 1.83 5.22
C VAL A 265 -16.63 3.26 5.33
N GLY A 266 -17.51 3.52 6.29
CA GLY A 266 -18.02 4.86 6.53
C GLY A 266 -19.31 4.89 7.36
N TYR A 267 -19.76 6.12 7.64
CA TYR A 267 -20.99 6.39 8.37
C TYR A 267 -21.72 7.59 7.78
N LEU A 268 -22.95 7.41 7.36
CA LEU A 268 -23.74 8.47 6.72
C LEU A 268 -25.25 8.30 7.02
N ALA A 269 -25.93 9.39 7.33
CA ALA A 269 -27.38 9.41 7.58
C ALA A 269 -27.83 8.39 8.65
N GLY A 270 -27.04 8.22 9.72
CA GLY A 270 -27.33 7.27 10.79
C GLY A 270 -27.12 5.80 10.40
N GLN A 271 -26.38 5.53 9.32
CA GLN A 271 -26.16 4.21 8.76
C GLN A 271 -24.66 3.92 8.63
N LEU A 272 -24.24 2.72 9.03
CA LEU A 272 -22.90 2.19 8.70
C LEU A 272 -22.88 1.74 7.24
N MET A 273 -21.80 2.10 6.54
CA MET A 273 -21.48 1.57 5.21
C MET A 273 -20.59 0.35 5.39
N LEU A 274 -20.99 -0.77 4.81
CA LEU A 274 -20.30 -2.05 4.93
C LEU A 274 -19.90 -2.55 3.55
N HIS A 275 -18.64 -2.93 3.39
CA HIS A 275 -18.17 -3.73 2.27
C HIS A 275 -18.11 -5.19 2.72
N LEU A 276 -18.91 -6.06 2.11
CA LEU A 276 -18.99 -7.47 2.46
C LEU A 276 -17.89 -8.27 1.75
N LYS A 277 -17.13 -9.05 2.49
CA LYS A 277 -16.15 -9.99 1.93
C LYS A 277 -16.71 -11.40 1.75
N SER A 278 -17.79 -11.74 2.48
CA SER A 278 -18.53 -12.99 2.31
C SER A 278 -20.05 -12.74 2.27
N ASP A 279 -20.80 -13.78 1.93
CA ASP A 279 -22.26 -13.72 1.93
C ASP A 279 -22.83 -13.50 3.34
N TRP A 280 -23.68 -12.50 3.48
CA TRP A 280 -24.32 -12.18 4.76
C TRP A 280 -25.80 -12.50 4.76
N GLN A 281 -26.20 -13.46 5.61
CA GLN A 281 -27.61 -13.78 5.85
C GLN A 281 -28.15 -12.92 6.98
N ARG A 282 -29.12 -12.05 6.68
CA ARG A 282 -29.79 -11.21 7.67
C ARG A 282 -31.30 -11.37 7.56
N SER A 283 -31.92 -11.94 8.59
CA SER A 283 -33.34 -12.28 8.55
C SER A 283 -33.70 -13.15 7.32
N LYS A 284 -34.57 -12.67 6.45
CA LYS A 284 -34.97 -13.38 5.23
C LYS A 284 -34.16 -12.97 3.98
N GLN A 285 -33.29 -11.99 4.10
CA GLN A 285 -32.50 -11.44 2.98
C GLN A 285 -31.07 -11.94 3.02
N LYS A 286 -30.54 -12.33 1.88
CA LYS A 286 -29.13 -12.67 1.69
C LYS A 286 -28.47 -11.55 0.88
N TYR A 287 -27.37 -11.04 1.38
CA TYR A 287 -26.48 -10.09 0.69
C TYR A 287 -25.25 -10.86 0.23
N LEU A 288 -24.82 -10.66 -1.00
CA LEU A 288 -23.72 -11.42 -1.56
C LEU A 288 -22.36 -10.77 -1.25
N SER A 289 -21.29 -11.57 -1.27
CA SER A 289 -19.92 -11.11 -1.21
C SER A 289 -19.63 -9.99 -2.21
N GLY A 290 -18.76 -9.04 -1.85
CA GLY A 290 -18.41 -7.86 -2.63
C GLY A 290 -19.44 -6.72 -2.62
N SER A 291 -20.61 -6.91 -1.96
CA SER A 291 -21.68 -5.89 -1.94
C SER A 291 -21.38 -4.71 -1.03
N LEU A 292 -21.84 -3.52 -1.42
CA LEU A 292 -21.90 -2.32 -0.59
C LEU A 292 -23.28 -2.24 0.08
N ILE A 293 -23.29 -2.29 1.40
CA ILE A 293 -24.52 -2.32 2.22
C ILE A 293 -24.54 -1.13 3.16
N ALA A 294 -25.68 -0.43 3.25
CA ALA A 294 -25.94 0.54 4.31
C ALA A 294 -26.82 -0.09 5.39
N VAL A 295 -26.42 0.00 6.67
CA VAL A 295 -27.17 -0.55 7.81
C VAL A 295 -27.46 0.52 8.82
N LYS A 296 -28.74 0.74 9.15
CA LYS A 296 -29.13 1.67 10.22
C LYS A 296 -28.48 1.24 11.55
N LEU A 297 -27.91 2.21 12.25
CA LEU A 297 -27.33 2.02 13.58
C LEU A 297 -28.06 2.90 14.60
N ASN A 298 -28.58 2.30 15.65
CA ASN A 298 -29.21 3.01 16.76
C ASN A 298 -28.66 2.52 18.10
N LYS A 299 -27.78 3.31 18.73
CA LYS A 299 -27.19 3.03 20.06
C LYS A 299 -26.60 1.60 20.17
N GLY A 300 -25.90 1.15 19.13
CA GLY A 300 -25.29 -0.18 19.09
C GLY A 300 -26.19 -1.29 18.54
N GLU A 301 -27.47 -1.01 18.26
CA GLU A 301 -28.37 -1.97 17.61
C GLU A 301 -28.46 -1.75 16.10
N LEU A 302 -28.28 -2.82 15.35
CA LEU A 302 -28.37 -2.79 13.89
C LEU A 302 -29.84 -2.89 13.45
N GLY A 303 -30.30 -1.87 12.71
CA GLY A 303 -31.64 -1.78 12.14
C GLY A 303 -31.75 -2.37 10.72
N GLU A 304 -32.54 -1.74 9.87
CA GLU A 304 -32.76 -2.10 8.47
C GLU A 304 -31.48 -1.97 7.63
N ALA A 305 -31.29 -2.88 6.69
CA ALA A 305 -30.14 -2.89 5.78
C ALA A 305 -30.60 -2.68 4.32
N PHE A 306 -29.81 -1.93 3.56
CA PHE A 306 -30.03 -1.56 2.18
C PHE A 306 -28.83 -1.97 1.33
N CYS A 307 -29.04 -2.68 0.23
CA CYS A 307 -27.99 -2.96 -0.76
C CYS A 307 -27.89 -1.77 -1.72
N LEU A 308 -26.75 -1.06 -1.69
CA LEU A 308 -26.47 0.04 -2.61
C LEU A 308 -25.95 -0.52 -3.93
N PHE A 309 -25.03 -1.48 -3.84
CA PHE A 309 -24.43 -2.11 -5.02
C PHE A 309 -24.09 -3.59 -4.73
N GLN A 310 -24.28 -4.42 -5.76
CA GLN A 310 -23.87 -5.82 -5.78
C GLN A 310 -23.06 -6.07 -7.06
N PRO A 311 -21.76 -6.39 -6.95
CA PRO A 311 -20.93 -6.66 -8.11
C PRO A 311 -21.30 -7.99 -8.78
N ASN A 312 -21.00 -8.09 -10.08
CA ASN A 312 -20.98 -9.36 -10.80
C ASN A 312 -19.58 -10.00 -10.77
N ALA A 313 -19.42 -11.16 -11.40
CA ALA A 313 -18.18 -11.93 -11.41
C ALA A 313 -16.96 -11.22 -12.07
N HIS A 314 -17.18 -10.10 -12.75
CA HIS A 314 -16.14 -9.32 -13.44
C HIS A 314 -15.90 -7.96 -12.79
N GLN A 315 -16.49 -7.74 -11.63
CA GLN A 315 -16.46 -6.46 -10.94
C GLN A 315 -15.93 -6.62 -9.52
N ALA A 316 -15.30 -5.55 -9.00
CA ALA A 316 -14.95 -5.37 -7.60
C ALA A 316 -15.11 -3.91 -7.21
N LEU A 317 -15.45 -3.65 -5.96
CA LEU A 317 -15.36 -2.31 -5.36
C LEU A 317 -13.93 -2.11 -4.85
N GLU A 318 -13.36 -0.93 -5.07
CA GLU A 318 -11.99 -0.62 -4.63
C GLU A 318 -12.00 0.51 -3.60
N ILE A 319 -12.35 1.72 -4.00
CA ILE A 319 -12.46 2.87 -3.10
C ILE A 319 -13.92 3.05 -2.73
N ILE A 320 -14.21 3.14 -1.44
CA ILE A 320 -15.53 3.50 -0.93
C ILE A 320 -15.33 4.63 0.06
N GLU A 321 -15.97 5.78 -0.19
CA GLU A 321 -15.84 6.95 0.66
C GLU A 321 -17.20 7.60 0.94
N THR A 322 -17.33 8.23 2.09
CA THR A 322 -18.52 8.98 2.49
C THR A 322 -18.24 10.47 2.51
N THR A 323 -19.04 11.24 1.79
CA THR A 323 -19.07 12.70 1.90
C THR A 323 -20.16 13.13 2.88
N ARG A 324 -20.40 14.43 2.99
CA ARG A 324 -21.48 14.91 3.85
C ARG A 324 -22.86 14.34 3.51
N LYS A 325 -23.15 14.06 2.23
CA LYS A 325 -24.48 13.62 1.75
C LYS A 325 -24.44 12.40 0.84
N PHE A 326 -23.28 11.98 0.37
CA PHE A 326 -23.15 10.93 -0.64
C PHE A 326 -22.22 9.81 -0.16
N VAL A 327 -22.45 8.62 -0.69
CA VAL A 327 -21.44 7.56 -0.76
C VAL A 327 -20.93 7.53 -2.17
N ILE A 328 -19.61 7.55 -2.37
CA ILE A 328 -18.95 7.43 -3.67
C ILE A 328 -18.02 6.22 -3.65
N THR A 329 -17.94 5.51 -4.78
CA THR A 329 -17.01 4.37 -4.92
C THR A 329 -16.38 4.36 -6.31
N SER A 330 -15.14 3.88 -6.38
CA SER A 330 -14.59 3.35 -7.62
C SER A 330 -15.02 1.90 -7.76
N LEU A 331 -15.43 1.55 -8.97
CA LEU A 331 -15.83 0.23 -9.40
C LEU A 331 -14.84 -0.25 -10.45
N LEU A 332 -14.19 -1.36 -10.22
CA LEU A 332 -13.40 -2.07 -11.22
C LEU A 332 -14.36 -2.95 -12.06
N ASP A 333 -14.28 -2.85 -13.37
CA ASP A 333 -14.95 -3.75 -14.32
C ASP A 333 -13.89 -4.26 -15.29
N ASN A 334 -13.55 -5.54 -15.19
CA ASN A 334 -12.39 -6.14 -15.90
C ASN A 334 -11.09 -5.31 -15.70
N VAL A 335 -10.81 -4.92 -14.46
CA VAL A 335 -9.64 -4.13 -14.05
C VAL A 335 -9.62 -2.69 -14.60
N SER A 336 -10.75 -2.18 -15.08
CA SER A 336 -10.90 -0.79 -15.54
C SER A 336 -11.80 -0.01 -14.59
N GLY A 337 -11.32 1.11 -14.06
CA GLY A 337 -12.02 1.94 -13.09
C GLY A 337 -13.22 2.71 -13.68
N SER A 338 -14.26 2.86 -12.89
CA SER A 338 -15.40 3.75 -13.10
C SER A 338 -15.95 4.23 -11.76
N LEU A 339 -16.73 5.32 -11.76
CA LEU A 339 -17.29 5.89 -10.53
C LEU A 339 -18.77 5.61 -10.41
N LYS A 340 -19.23 5.39 -9.17
CA LYS A 340 -20.63 5.36 -8.77
C LYS A 340 -20.84 6.18 -7.50
N ALA A 341 -22.04 6.77 -7.34
CA ALA A 341 -22.41 7.47 -6.12
C ALA A 341 -23.87 7.28 -5.78
N TRP A 342 -24.19 7.34 -4.50
CA TRP A 342 -25.56 7.24 -3.96
C TRP A 342 -25.80 8.35 -2.96
N LYS A 343 -27.05 8.77 -2.85
CA LYS A 343 -27.52 9.73 -1.88
C LYS A 343 -28.71 9.19 -1.11
N TRP A 344 -28.77 9.46 0.18
CA TRP A 344 -29.93 9.12 0.99
C TRP A 344 -31.01 10.19 0.85
N GLU A 345 -32.14 9.86 0.20
CA GLU A 345 -33.25 10.75 -0.06
C GLU A 345 -34.58 10.02 0.11
N ASN A 346 -35.56 10.68 0.76
CA ASN A 346 -36.91 10.13 0.95
C ASN A 346 -36.93 8.71 1.54
N SER A 347 -36.06 8.45 2.51
CA SER A 347 -35.89 7.14 3.19
C SER A 347 -35.45 6.01 2.25
N ALA A 348 -34.72 6.32 1.17
CA ALA A 348 -34.12 5.36 0.24
C ALA A 348 -32.74 5.83 -0.24
N TRP A 349 -31.90 4.89 -0.62
CA TRP A 349 -30.65 5.17 -1.33
C TRP A 349 -30.94 5.28 -2.82
N VAL A 350 -30.56 6.39 -3.43
CA VAL A 350 -30.76 6.71 -4.85
C VAL A 350 -29.41 6.83 -5.54
N GLU A 351 -29.15 5.97 -6.53
CA GLU A 351 -27.96 6.07 -7.37
C GLU A 351 -27.99 7.38 -8.17
N GLN A 352 -26.88 8.08 -8.19
CA GLN A 352 -26.72 9.37 -8.83
C GLN A 352 -26.09 9.20 -10.21
N HIS A 353 -26.52 10.03 -11.17
CA HIS A 353 -25.92 10.06 -12.49
C HIS A 353 -24.68 10.95 -12.49
N LEU A 354 -23.49 10.32 -12.47
CA LEU A 354 -22.22 11.04 -12.51
C LEU A 354 -21.85 11.45 -13.94
N PRO A 355 -21.09 12.56 -14.11
CA PRO A 355 -20.49 12.89 -15.39
C PRO A 355 -19.51 11.79 -15.83
N PRO A 356 -19.27 11.65 -17.16
CA PRO A 356 -18.28 10.70 -17.67
C PRO A 356 -16.90 10.95 -17.03
N PHE A 357 -16.29 9.89 -16.53
CA PHE A 357 -14.94 9.91 -15.94
C PHE A 357 -13.97 9.13 -16.83
N PRO A 358 -12.69 9.54 -16.95
CA PRO A 358 -11.69 8.78 -17.70
C PRO A 358 -11.56 7.34 -17.20
N LYS A 359 -11.34 6.40 -18.13
CA LYS A 359 -11.01 5.01 -17.79
C LYS A 359 -9.54 4.94 -17.33
N GLY A 360 -9.22 4.01 -16.44
CA GLY A 360 -7.89 3.80 -15.90
C GLY A 360 -7.95 3.55 -14.39
N ALA A 361 -6.83 3.68 -13.71
CA ALA A 361 -6.81 3.74 -12.26
C ALA A 361 -7.44 5.04 -11.78
N ILE A 362 -8.26 4.94 -10.75
CA ILE A 362 -8.89 6.07 -10.07
C ILE A 362 -8.35 6.10 -8.65
N GLU A 363 -7.81 7.23 -8.25
CA GLU A 363 -7.27 7.44 -6.90
C GLU A 363 -8.06 8.53 -6.20
N LEU A 364 -8.42 8.30 -4.95
CA LEU A 364 -8.93 9.36 -4.08
C LEU A 364 -7.74 10.14 -3.51
N VAL A 365 -7.71 11.43 -3.80
CA VAL A 365 -6.59 12.31 -3.40
C VAL A 365 -6.83 12.97 -2.04
N ASP A 366 -8.09 13.19 -1.70
CA ASP A 366 -8.48 13.93 -0.50
C ASP A 366 -9.79 13.39 0.06
N GLN A 367 -9.82 13.20 1.38
CA GLN A 367 -11.05 12.88 2.08
C GLN A 367 -11.91 14.16 2.19
N PRO A 368 -13.19 14.11 1.79
CA PRO A 368 -14.04 15.29 1.74
C PRO A 368 -14.56 15.69 3.14
N TRP A 369 -13.71 16.30 3.93
CA TRP A 369 -14.02 16.72 5.29
C TRP A 369 -15.16 17.74 5.36
N GLY A 370 -16.39 17.21 5.61
CA GLY A 370 -17.58 18.03 5.81
C GLY A 370 -18.15 18.69 4.54
N GLY A 371 -17.65 18.35 3.36
CA GLY A 371 -18.12 18.79 2.04
C GLY A 371 -18.70 17.67 1.19
N ASP A 372 -19.10 18.02 -0.03
CA ASP A 372 -19.56 17.09 -1.07
C ASP A 372 -18.75 17.27 -2.37
N THR A 373 -17.54 17.84 -2.27
CA THR A 373 -16.56 17.93 -3.35
C THR A 373 -15.47 16.91 -3.08
N VAL A 374 -15.15 16.09 -4.07
CA VAL A 374 -14.15 15.02 -3.99
C VAL A 374 -13.03 15.33 -4.99
N HIS A 375 -11.79 15.21 -4.55
CA HIS A 375 -10.62 15.31 -5.42
C HIS A 375 -10.19 13.90 -5.82
N LEU A 376 -10.17 13.66 -7.13
CA LEU A 376 -9.85 12.37 -7.74
C LEU A 376 -8.71 12.53 -8.73
N ALA A 377 -7.81 11.58 -8.76
CA ALA A 377 -6.81 11.49 -9.80
C ALA A 377 -7.13 10.29 -10.71
N ALA A 378 -6.81 10.43 -12.00
CA ALA A 378 -6.91 9.34 -12.95
C ALA A 378 -5.68 9.29 -13.85
N SER A 379 -5.22 8.07 -14.12
CA SER A 379 -4.13 7.79 -15.03
C SER A 379 -4.30 6.41 -15.68
N ASP A 380 -3.54 6.17 -16.73
CA ASP A 380 -3.24 4.83 -17.23
C ASP A 380 -1.72 4.73 -17.54
N PHE A 381 -1.26 3.60 -18.05
CA PHE A 381 0.17 3.37 -18.28
C PHE A 381 0.86 4.46 -19.13
N VAL A 382 0.14 5.09 -20.05
CA VAL A 382 0.69 6.05 -21.03
C VAL A 382 0.07 7.44 -20.91
N THR A 383 -1.04 7.57 -20.19
CA THR A 383 -1.72 8.84 -19.95
C THR A 383 -1.27 9.43 -18.63
N PRO A 384 -0.63 10.61 -18.63
CA PRO A 384 -0.20 11.28 -17.40
C PRO A 384 -1.35 11.53 -16.45
N LEU A 385 -1.01 11.51 -15.15
CA LEU A 385 -1.95 11.76 -14.08
C LEU A 385 -2.69 13.07 -14.28
N THR A 386 -4.00 13.02 -14.13
CA THR A 386 -4.89 14.18 -14.20
C THR A 386 -5.68 14.27 -12.91
N LEU A 387 -5.60 15.43 -12.24
CA LEU A 387 -6.35 15.74 -11.03
C LEU A 387 -7.68 16.39 -11.39
N PHE A 388 -8.74 15.87 -10.82
CA PHE A 388 -10.11 16.33 -11.00
C PHE A 388 -10.72 16.78 -9.67
N SER A 389 -11.66 17.71 -9.75
CA SER A 389 -12.61 18.03 -8.69
C SER A 389 -14.00 17.62 -9.14
N LEU A 390 -14.67 16.78 -8.37
CA LEU A 390 -16.05 16.36 -8.61
C LEU A 390 -16.95 16.96 -7.53
N ASP A 391 -17.81 17.92 -7.89
CA ASP A 391 -18.85 18.45 -7.01
C ASP A 391 -20.12 17.59 -7.15
N LEU A 392 -20.40 16.80 -6.11
CA LEU A 392 -21.54 15.89 -6.08
C LEU A 392 -22.89 16.59 -5.86
N ASN A 393 -22.93 17.88 -5.49
CA ASN A 393 -24.21 18.61 -5.36
C ASN A 393 -24.77 19.02 -6.71
N VAL A 394 -23.88 19.32 -7.67
CA VAL A 394 -24.26 19.78 -9.03
C VAL A 394 -23.84 18.79 -10.12
N MET A 395 -23.19 17.68 -9.75
CA MET A 395 -22.67 16.65 -10.65
C MET A 395 -21.74 17.22 -11.73
N GLU A 396 -20.83 18.11 -11.31
CA GLU A 396 -19.87 18.75 -12.20
C GLU A 396 -18.46 18.21 -11.95
N LEU A 397 -17.82 17.78 -13.04
CA LEU A 397 -16.43 17.32 -13.06
C LEU A 397 -15.54 18.39 -13.71
N THR A 398 -14.57 18.88 -12.97
CA THR A 398 -13.61 19.90 -13.42
C THR A 398 -12.19 19.36 -13.38
N VAL A 399 -11.43 19.56 -14.47
CA VAL A 399 -9.98 19.28 -14.48
C VAL A 399 -9.27 20.39 -13.71
N LEU A 400 -8.58 20.05 -12.63
CA LEU A 400 -7.79 21.00 -11.85
C LEU A 400 -6.36 21.10 -12.36
N ARG A 401 -5.72 19.95 -12.62
CA ARG A 401 -4.32 19.86 -13.05
C ARG A 401 -4.13 18.68 -13.98
N LYS A 402 -3.15 18.79 -14.84
CA LYS A 402 -2.66 17.66 -15.66
C LYS A 402 -1.14 17.64 -15.58
N GLN A 403 -0.58 16.51 -15.21
CA GLN A 403 0.85 16.30 -15.20
C GLN A 403 1.40 16.30 -16.63
N PRO A 404 2.55 16.94 -16.90
CA PRO A 404 3.21 16.83 -18.20
C PRO A 404 3.60 15.38 -18.51
N ALA A 405 3.54 15.00 -19.80
CA ALA A 405 4.07 13.72 -20.23
C ALA A 405 5.58 13.66 -20.01
N GLN A 406 6.06 12.60 -19.39
CA GLN A 406 7.48 12.38 -19.10
C GLN A 406 8.22 11.61 -20.20
N PHE A 407 7.47 11.00 -21.11
CA PHE A 407 7.98 10.28 -22.28
C PHE A 407 7.01 10.36 -23.45
N ASP A 408 7.52 10.10 -24.66
CA ASP A 408 6.69 10.00 -25.86
C ASP A 408 6.08 8.59 -25.94
N ALA A 409 4.75 8.55 -25.85
CA ALA A 409 3.96 7.32 -25.88
C ALA A 409 3.29 7.04 -27.24
N GLN A 410 3.60 7.82 -28.30
CA GLN A 410 2.88 7.75 -29.58
C GLN A 410 2.89 6.34 -30.19
N ASP A 411 4.00 5.60 -30.06
CA ASP A 411 4.17 4.25 -30.61
C ASP A 411 3.97 3.13 -29.56
N ILE A 412 3.48 3.48 -28.35
CA ILE A 412 3.28 2.53 -27.25
C ILE A 412 1.80 2.12 -27.19
N ALA A 413 1.55 0.83 -27.38
CA ALA A 413 0.22 0.25 -27.25
C ALA A 413 0.00 -0.29 -25.84
N VAL A 414 -1.20 -0.10 -25.33
CA VAL A 414 -1.72 -0.74 -24.11
C VAL A 414 -2.77 -1.75 -24.52
N GLN A 415 -2.55 -3.03 -24.24
CA GLN A 415 -3.45 -4.11 -24.63
C GLN A 415 -3.64 -5.09 -23.48
N GLN A 416 -4.88 -5.48 -23.23
CA GLN A 416 -5.21 -6.52 -22.24
C GLN A 416 -5.30 -7.88 -22.95
N PHE A 417 -4.64 -8.87 -22.35
CA PHE A 417 -4.64 -10.27 -22.79
C PHE A 417 -5.06 -11.17 -21.62
N PHE A 418 -5.24 -12.46 -21.94
CA PHE A 418 -5.60 -13.48 -20.97
C PHE A 418 -4.73 -14.71 -21.17
N ALA A 419 -3.96 -15.07 -20.16
CA ALA A 419 -3.27 -16.36 -20.08
C ALA A 419 -4.22 -17.43 -19.52
N LYS A 420 -3.89 -18.69 -19.71
CA LYS A 420 -4.64 -19.83 -19.15
C LYS A 420 -3.80 -20.52 -18.09
N SER A 421 -4.19 -20.38 -16.83
CA SER A 421 -3.51 -21.04 -15.71
C SER A 421 -3.63 -22.56 -15.75
N ALA A 422 -2.84 -23.24 -14.94
CA ALA A 422 -2.78 -24.70 -14.87
C ALA A 422 -4.14 -25.37 -14.60
N ASP A 423 -5.01 -24.73 -13.82
CA ASP A 423 -6.37 -25.22 -13.52
C ASP A 423 -7.43 -24.74 -14.55
N GLY A 424 -6.99 -24.04 -15.62
CA GLY A 424 -7.85 -23.53 -16.66
C GLY A 424 -8.42 -22.13 -16.43
N THR A 425 -8.14 -21.50 -15.28
CA THR A 425 -8.57 -20.14 -14.98
C THR A 425 -7.96 -19.14 -15.97
N ARG A 426 -8.76 -18.18 -16.42
CA ARG A 426 -8.31 -17.08 -17.31
C ARG A 426 -7.69 -15.97 -16.47
N ILE A 427 -6.40 -15.71 -16.67
CA ILE A 427 -5.62 -14.71 -15.93
C ILE A 427 -5.45 -13.47 -16.80
N PRO A 428 -6.04 -12.32 -16.44
CA PRO A 428 -5.84 -11.09 -17.18
C PRO A 428 -4.43 -10.54 -16.95
N TYR A 429 -3.87 -9.94 -18.01
CA TYR A 429 -2.66 -9.15 -17.90
C TYR A 429 -2.65 -8.04 -18.94
N TYR A 430 -2.00 -6.94 -18.63
CA TYR A 430 -1.76 -5.86 -19.59
C TYR A 430 -0.36 -6.02 -20.18
N HIS A 431 -0.25 -5.82 -21.48
CA HIS A 431 1.01 -5.63 -22.19
C HIS A 431 1.12 -4.20 -22.67
N VAL A 432 2.19 -3.52 -22.27
CA VAL A 432 2.46 -2.12 -22.56
C VAL A 432 3.81 -2.01 -23.26
N GLY A 433 3.82 -1.55 -24.49
CA GLY A 433 5.06 -1.44 -25.26
C GLY A 433 4.82 -1.18 -26.74
N LYS A 434 5.91 -1.08 -27.49
CA LYS A 434 5.87 -1.04 -28.95
C LYS A 434 5.49 -2.43 -29.48
N THR A 435 5.40 -2.57 -30.81
CA THR A 435 5.17 -3.88 -31.43
C THR A 435 6.19 -4.89 -30.93
N PRO A 436 5.78 -5.94 -30.18
CA PRO A 436 6.72 -6.85 -29.54
C PRO A 436 7.35 -7.84 -30.54
N THR A 437 8.51 -8.35 -30.18
CA THR A 437 9.22 -9.43 -30.84
C THR A 437 9.75 -10.41 -29.80
N PRO A 438 10.19 -11.63 -30.16
CA PRO A 438 10.80 -12.55 -29.19
C PRO A 438 12.03 -11.97 -28.47
N ASP A 439 12.67 -10.96 -29.02
CA ASP A 439 13.85 -10.30 -28.44
C ASP A 439 13.50 -9.02 -27.65
N THR A 440 12.22 -8.68 -27.50
CA THR A 440 11.78 -7.52 -26.73
C THR A 440 12.06 -7.75 -25.24
N PRO A 441 12.91 -6.92 -24.59
CA PRO A 441 13.10 -6.98 -23.15
C PRO A 441 11.80 -6.62 -22.45
N THR A 442 11.31 -7.50 -21.56
CA THR A 442 10.00 -7.37 -20.94
C THR A 442 10.12 -7.46 -19.44
N LEU A 443 9.64 -6.44 -18.73
CA LEU A 443 9.49 -6.41 -17.27
C LEU A 443 8.07 -6.82 -16.91
N VAL A 444 7.92 -7.91 -16.16
CA VAL A 444 6.62 -8.43 -15.69
C VAL A 444 6.50 -8.12 -14.21
N TYR A 445 5.56 -7.29 -13.84
CA TYR A 445 5.24 -6.96 -12.45
C TYR A 445 4.03 -7.75 -11.96
N VAL A 446 4.09 -8.20 -10.69
CA VAL A 446 3.03 -8.96 -10.03
C VAL A 446 3.01 -8.69 -8.53
N TYR A 447 1.79 -8.73 -7.93
CA TYR A 447 1.61 -8.71 -6.47
C TYR A 447 0.89 -9.98 -5.98
N GLY A 448 -0.39 -10.14 -6.27
CA GLY A 448 -1.18 -11.35 -6.08
C GLY A 448 -1.37 -11.78 -4.62
N GLY A 449 -1.83 -10.87 -3.74
CA GLY A 449 -2.16 -11.17 -2.36
C GLY A 449 -2.95 -10.08 -1.65
N PHE A 450 -3.43 -10.38 -0.45
CA PHE A 450 -4.05 -9.43 0.48
C PHE A 450 -5.26 -8.66 -0.06
N ASP A 451 -5.94 -9.19 -1.07
CA ASP A 451 -7.10 -8.52 -1.72
C ASP A 451 -6.73 -7.16 -2.35
N VAL A 452 -5.43 -6.95 -2.67
CA VAL A 452 -4.94 -5.72 -3.28
C VAL A 452 -4.99 -5.84 -4.80
N PRO A 453 -5.79 -5.02 -5.52
CA PRO A 453 -5.80 -5.03 -6.97
C PRO A 453 -4.60 -4.27 -7.54
N GLU A 454 -4.00 -4.80 -8.59
CA GLU A 454 -2.98 -4.10 -9.36
C GLU A 454 -3.63 -3.40 -10.55
N LEU A 455 -3.48 -2.07 -10.58
CA LEU A 455 -4.19 -1.21 -11.52
C LEU A 455 -3.25 -0.51 -12.52
N PRO A 456 -3.73 -0.18 -13.72
CA PRO A 456 -2.99 0.64 -14.68
C PRO A 456 -2.66 2.01 -14.09
N HIS A 457 -1.39 2.35 -13.94
CA HIS A 457 -0.92 3.65 -13.46
C HIS A 457 0.14 4.25 -14.41
N TYR A 458 0.34 5.57 -14.35
CA TYR A 458 1.27 6.24 -15.26
C TYR A 458 2.71 5.80 -15.05
N MET A 459 3.32 5.28 -16.11
CA MET A 459 4.64 4.64 -16.08
C MET A 459 5.81 5.63 -16.03
N GLY A 460 5.57 6.94 -16.00
CA GLY A 460 6.54 8.04 -15.89
C GLY A 460 8.00 7.69 -16.14
N THR A 461 8.72 7.37 -15.09
CA THR A 461 10.15 7.03 -15.11
C THR A 461 10.43 5.73 -15.89
N ILE A 462 9.66 4.66 -15.64
CA ILE A 462 9.79 3.40 -16.40
C ILE A 462 9.43 3.64 -17.87
N GLY A 463 8.42 4.46 -18.15
CA GLY A 463 8.08 4.87 -19.51
C GLY A 463 9.26 5.50 -20.23
N LYS A 464 9.96 6.43 -19.58
CA LYS A 464 11.12 7.14 -20.13
C LYS A 464 12.35 6.25 -20.29
N HIS A 465 12.69 5.48 -19.27
CA HIS A 465 13.95 4.73 -19.21
C HIS A 465 13.86 3.28 -19.74
N TRP A 466 12.63 2.77 -19.93
CA TRP A 466 12.39 1.41 -20.38
C TRP A 466 11.52 1.35 -21.64
N LEU A 467 10.25 1.81 -21.59
CA LEU A 467 9.32 1.71 -22.72
C LEU A 467 9.79 2.50 -23.94
N ALA A 468 10.21 3.75 -23.75
CA ALA A 468 10.69 4.60 -24.84
C ALA A 468 11.95 4.03 -25.53
N LYS A 469 12.77 3.25 -24.80
CA LYS A 469 13.95 2.56 -25.31
C LYS A 469 13.64 1.22 -26.01
N GLY A 470 12.36 0.83 -26.08
CA GLY A 470 11.91 -0.39 -26.78
C GLY A 470 11.70 -1.59 -25.87
N GLY A 471 11.78 -1.44 -24.56
CA GLY A 471 11.31 -2.43 -23.59
C GLY A 471 9.80 -2.52 -23.56
N ALA A 472 9.26 -3.61 -23.02
CA ALA A 472 7.85 -3.77 -22.70
C ALA A 472 7.64 -3.92 -21.20
N PHE A 473 6.45 -3.54 -20.73
CA PHE A 473 5.99 -3.76 -19.36
C PHE A 473 4.74 -4.63 -19.38
N VAL A 474 4.65 -5.56 -18.46
CA VAL A 474 3.49 -6.42 -18.27
C VAL A 474 3.01 -6.30 -16.82
N LEU A 475 1.74 -5.98 -16.65
CA LEU A 475 1.07 -6.04 -15.35
C LEU A 475 0.25 -7.32 -15.30
N ALA A 476 0.62 -8.27 -14.41
CA ALA A 476 -0.04 -9.55 -14.28
C ALA A 476 -1.04 -9.52 -13.12
N ASN A 477 -2.35 -9.57 -13.43
CA ASN A 477 -3.42 -9.57 -12.45
C ASN A 477 -3.72 -11.02 -12.00
N VAL A 478 -2.81 -11.58 -11.19
CA VAL A 478 -2.91 -12.97 -10.73
C VAL A 478 -3.86 -13.11 -9.54
N ARG A 479 -4.37 -14.32 -9.29
CA ARG A 479 -5.18 -14.60 -8.09
C ARG A 479 -4.43 -14.27 -6.80
N GLY A 480 -5.18 -13.90 -5.79
CA GLY A 480 -4.70 -13.34 -4.52
C GLY A 480 -4.89 -11.83 -4.42
N GLY A 481 -5.03 -11.12 -5.56
CA GLY A 481 -5.39 -9.71 -5.63
C GLY A 481 -6.89 -9.45 -5.49
N GLY A 482 -7.28 -8.18 -5.52
CA GLY A 482 -8.65 -7.67 -5.34
C GLY A 482 -9.37 -7.32 -6.64
N GLU A 483 -8.89 -7.75 -7.80
CA GLU A 483 -9.44 -7.37 -9.10
C GLU A 483 -10.87 -7.87 -9.35
N PHE A 484 -11.24 -9.00 -8.73
CA PHE A 484 -12.56 -9.63 -8.86
C PHE A 484 -13.02 -10.21 -7.52
N VAL A 485 -14.34 -10.28 -7.32
CA VAL A 485 -14.91 -10.98 -6.16
C VAL A 485 -14.46 -12.44 -6.15
N GLY A 486 -13.94 -12.90 -4.99
CA GLY A 486 -13.43 -14.27 -4.81
C GLY A 486 -12.02 -14.53 -5.39
N TRP A 487 -11.38 -13.50 -5.96
CA TRP A 487 -10.04 -13.62 -6.55
C TRP A 487 -8.96 -13.84 -5.50
N HIS A 488 -9.12 -13.17 -4.36
CA HIS A 488 -8.24 -13.27 -3.21
C HIS A 488 -8.35 -14.65 -2.55
N GLU A 489 -9.56 -15.08 -2.17
CA GLU A 489 -9.79 -16.36 -1.48
C GLU A 489 -9.36 -17.56 -2.33
N ALA A 490 -9.36 -17.41 -3.66
CA ALA A 490 -8.91 -18.45 -4.57
C ALA A 490 -7.41 -18.78 -4.43
N ALA A 491 -6.61 -17.92 -3.80
CA ALA A 491 -5.16 -18.06 -3.67
C ALA A 491 -4.63 -17.71 -2.27
N MET A 492 -5.35 -18.11 -1.23
CA MET A 492 -4.91 -18.04 0.16
C MET A 492 -4.41 -19.38 0.68
N ARG A 493 -3.57 -19.36 1.72
CA ARG A 493 -3.09 -20.55 2.47
C ARG A 493 -2.56 -21.65 1.53
N GLU A 494 -3.08 -22.87 1.64
CA GLU A 494 -2.72 -24.00 0.79
C GLU A 494 -2.97 -23.78 -0.72
N ASN A 495 -3.69 -22.74 -1.08
CA ASN A 495 -3.90 -22.33 -2.47
C ASN A 495 -2.95 -21.24 -2.95
N LYS A 496 -2.04 -20.73 -2.11
CA LYS A 496 -1.13 -19.62 -2.45
C LYS A 496 -0.28 -19.91 -3.69
N HIS A 497 0.03 -21.18 -3.95
CA HIS A 497 0.73 -21.60 -5.16
C HIS A 497 0.02 -21.21 -6.47
N LYS A 498 -1.29 -20.95 -6.44
CA LYS A 498 -2.06 -20.53 -7.63
C LYS A 498 -1.64 -19.16 -8.15
N SER A 499 -1.21 -18.23 -7.28
CA SER A 499 -0.64 -16.97 -7.73
C SER A 499 0.63 -17.18 -8.55
N VAL A 500 1.43 -18.19 -8.17
CA VAL A 500 2.65 -18.59 -8.90
C VAL A 500 2.30 -19.30 -10.20
N ASP A 501 1.32 -20.20 -10.20
CA ASP A 501 0.83 -20.89 -11.42
C ASP A 501 0.32 -19.86 -12.43
N ASP A 502 -0.38 -18.84 -11.97
CA ASP A 502 -0.93 -17.76 -12.80
C ASP A 502 0.19 -16.93 -13.43
N LEU A 503 1.21 -16.54 -12.64
CA LEU A 503 2.38 -15.83 -13.14
C LEU A 503 3.12 -16.65 -14.21
N LEU A 504 3.39 -17.93 -13.93
CA LEU A 504 4.07 -18.82 -14.88
C LEU A 504 3.26 -18.97 -16.18
N ALA A 505 1.93 -19.03 -16.10
CA ALA A 505 1.06 -19.07 -17.26
C ALA A 505 1.16 -17.77 -18.10
N VAL A 506 1.29 -16.60 -17.45
CA VAL A 506 1.53 -15.33 -18.17
C VAL A 506 2.86 -15.35 -18.89
N LEU A 507 3.95 -15.84 -18.25
CA LEU A 507 5.27 -15.95 -18.89
C LEU A 507 5.25 -16.90 -20.10
N GLU A 508 4.52 -18.02 -19.99
CA GLU A 508 4.35 -18.98 -21.10
C GLU A 508 3.54 -18.35 -22.25
N ASP A 509 2.46 -17.61 -21.94
CA ASP A 509 1.64 -16.94 -22.95
C ASP A 509 2.42 -15.85 -23.71
N LEU A 510 3.26 -15.07 -23.01
CA LEU A 510 4.16 -14.08 -23.63
C LEU A 510 5.12 -14.74 -24.61
N SER A 511 5.69 -15.87 -24.23
CA SER A 511 6.62 -16.63 -25.08
C SER A 511 5.91 -17.28 -26.28
N THR A 512 4.74 -17.86 -26.06
CA THR A 512 3.92 -18.52 -27.09
C THR A 512 3.41 -17.51 -28.12
N ARG A 513 3.05 -16.30 -27.70
CA ARG A 513 2.64 -15.20 -28.60
C ARG A 513 3.84 -14.60 -29.35
N GLY A 514 5.06 -14.92 -28.97
CA GLY A 514 6.27 -14.32 -29.52
C GLY A 514 6.47 -12.86 -29.09
N PHE A 515 5.93 -12.48 -27.93
CA PHE A 515 6.07 -11.13 -27.37
C PHE A 515 7.42 -10.94 -26.69
N SER A 516 7.95 -12.00 -26.07
CA SER A 516 9.28 -12.04 -25.48
C SER A 516 9.69 -13.49 -25.27
N ARG A 517 10.98 -13.81 -25.38
CA ARG A 517 11.52 -15.13 -25.02
C ARG A 517 11.98 -15.14 -23.56
N PRO A 518 12.05 -16.30 -22.87
CA PRO A 518 12.39 -16.38 -21.44
C PRO A 518 13.61 -15.55 -21.04
N LYS A 519 14.72 -15.63 -21.76
CA LYS A 519 15.96 -14.87 -21.48
C LYS A 519 15.82 -13.35 -21.56
N LYS A 520 14.71 -12.84 -22.09
CA LYS A 520 14.41 -11.41 -22.23
C LYS A 520 13.29 -10.97 -21.29
N ILE A 521 12.83 -11.85 -20.39
CA ILE A 521 11.81 -11.56 -19.40
C ILE A 521 12.46 -11.39 -18.03
N ALA A 522 12.24 -10.24 -17.37
CA ALA A 522 12.47 -10.07 -15.93
C ALA A 522 11.13 -10.11 -15.20
N ILE A 523 11.09 -10.77 -14.05
CA ILE A 523 9.94 -10.72 -13.16
C ILE A 523 10.26 -9.84 -11.95
N GLN A 524 9.30 -9.01 -11.52
CA GLN A 524 9.42 -8.09 -10.41
C GLN A 524 8.21 -8.20 -9.49
N GLY A 525 8.45 -8.16 -8.19
CA GLY A 525 7.40 -8.08 -7.18
C GLY A 525 7.94 -7.74 -5.81
N GLY A 526 7.16 -6.98 -5.06
CA GLY A 526 7.50 -6.53 -3.71
C GLY A 526 6.65 -7.20 -2.63
N SER A 527 7.17 -7.33 -1.41
CA SER A 527 6.42 -7.87 -0.27
C SER A 527 5.83 -9.27 -0.59
N ASN A 528 4.49 -9.41 -0.59
CA ASN A 528 3.83 -10.62 -1.07
C ASN A 528 4.16 -10.92 -2.55
N GLY A 529 4.27 -9.89 -3.41
CA GLY A 529 4.74 -10.06 -4.78
C GLY A 529 6.16 -10.63 -4.84
N GLY A 530 7.02 -10.24 -3.88
CA GLY A 530 8.35 -10.82 -3.69
C GLY A 530 8.32 -12.32 -3.40
N LEU A 531 7.37 -12.78 -2.57
CA LEU A 531 7.11 -14.21 -2.36
C LEU A 531 6.70 -14.91 -3.66
N VAL A 532 5.80 -14.31 -4.43
CA VAL A 532 5.28 -14.89 -5.69
C VAL A 532 6.41 -15.01 -6.72
N VAL A 533 7.20 -13.95 -6.94
CA VAL A 533 8.29 -13.99 -7.93
C VAL A 533 9.44 -14.89 -7.49
N ALA A 534 9.81 -14.90 -6.20
CA ALA A 534 10.83 -15.80 -5.68
C ALA A 534 10.41 -17.27 -5.78
N SER A 535 9.13 -17.58 -5.52
CA SER A 535 8.58 -18.94 -5.70
C SER A 535 8.60 -19.37 -7.17
N ALA A 536 8.22 -18.49 -8.10
CA ALA A 536 8.28 -18.77 -9.54
C ALA A 536 9.72 -19.01 -10.00
N PHE A 537 10.66 -18.18 -9.53
CA PHE A 537 12.10 -18.29 -9.80
C PHE A 537 12.70 -19.60 -9.32
N CYS A 538 12.36 -20.05 -8.10
CA CYS A 538 12.83 -21.32 -7.60
C CYS A 538 12.20 -22.50 -8.35
N ARG A 539 10.94 -22.37 -8.77
CA ARG A 539 10.19 -23.47 -9.41
C ARG A 539 10.57 -23.68 -10.86
N GLN A 540 10.64 -22.62 -11.69
CA GLN A 540 10.91 -22.67 -13.13
C GLN A 540 11.87 -21.53 -13.55
N PRO A 541 13.15 -21.55 -13.15
CA PRO A 541 14.10 -20.48 -13.45
C PRO A 541 14.34 -20.30 -14.97
N GLU A 542 14.09 -21.34 -15.76
CA GLU A 542 14.23 -21.33 -17.22
C GLU A 542 13.19 -20.47 -17.95
N CYS A 543 12.10 -20.08 -17.27
CA CYS A 543 11.04 -19.25 -17.85
C CYS A 543 11.37 -17.76 -17.86
N MET A 544 12.48 -17.34 -17.26
CA MET A 544 12.87 -15.94 -17.13
C MET A 544 14.37 -15.71 -17.30
N GLY A 545 14.76 -14.48 -17.56
CA GLY A 545 16.15 -14.04 -17.67
C GLY A 545 16.66 -13.27 -16.46
N ALA A 546 15.76 -12.70 -15.64
CA ALA A 546 16.14 -12.00 -14.42
C ALA A 546 14.99 -12.00 -13.37
N LEU A 547 15.39 -11.86 -12.09
CA LEU A 547 14.51 -11.67 -10.95
C LEU A 547 14.82 -10.33 -10.28
N VAL A 548 13.78 -9.55 -9.97
CA VAL A 548 13.81 -8.41 -9.04
C VAL A 548 12.85 -8.73 -7.90
N CYS A 549 13.38 -8.87 -6.70
CA CYS A 549 12.65 -9.35 -5.53
C CYS A 549 12.79 -8.32 -4.40
N GLU A 550 11.71 -7.56 -4.16
CA GLU A 550 11.74 -6.38 -3.31
C GLU A 550 11.05 -6.64 -1.98
N VAL A 551 11.71 -6.27 -0.86
CA VAL A 551 11.21 -6.43 0.52
C VAL A 551 10.42 -7.74 0.75
N PRO A 552 10.93 -8.91 0.31
CA PRO A 552 10.14 -10.11 0.10
C PRO A 552 9.90 -10.90 1.38
N LEU A 553 8.90 -11.80 1.35
CA LEU A 553 8.79 -12.93 2.27
C LEU A 553 9.36 -14.18 1.58
N THR A 554 10.46 -14.71 2.07
CA THR A 554 11.12 -15.89 1.44
C THR A 554 11.26 -17.08 2.38
N ASP A 555 11.35 -16.88 3.68
CA ASP A 555 11.39 -17.93 4.69
C ASP A 555 10.01 -18.10 5.34
N MET A 556 9.18 -18.95 4.73
CA MET A 556 7.80 -19.13 5.17
C MET A 556 7.65 -20.09 6.36
N LEU A 557 8.74 -20.70 6.82
CA LEU A 557 8.71 -21.50 8.04
C LEU A 557 8.94 -20.68 9.31
N ARG A 558 9.58 -19.51 9.16
CA ARG A 558 9.90 -18.63 10.29
C ARG A 558 9.18 -17.29 10.25
N TYR A 559 8.39 -17.02 9.20
CA TYR A 559 7.80 -15.70 9.00
C TYR A 559 6.98 -15.19 10.20
N THR A 560 6.30 -16.09 10.93
CA THR A 560 5.50 -15.73 12.11
C THR A 560 6.33 -15.31 13.33
N GLU A 561 7.63 -15.60 13.34
CA GLU A 561 8.57 -15.20 14.40
C GLU A 561 9.30 -13.89 14.06
N LEU A 562 9.11 -13.36 12.86
CA LEU A 562 9.84 -12.22 12.30
C LEU A 562 8.90 -11.01 12.18
N TYR A 563 9.06 -10.03 13.08
CA TYR A 563 8.31 -8.75 13.14
C TYR A 563 6.79 -8.93 13.06
N ALA A 564 6.12 -8.30 12.09
CA ALA A 564 4.67 -8.35 11.95
C ALA A 564 4.14 -9.70 11.36
N GLY A 565 5.01 -10.66 11.10
CA GLY A 565 4.68 -11.89 10.37
C GLY A 565 3.52 -12.68 10.96
N ALA A 566 3.37 -12.74 12.29
CA ALA A 566 2.26 -13.43 12.95
C ALA A 566 0.89 -12.87 12.51
N SER A 567 0.81 -11.62 12.06
CA SER A 567 -0.45 -11.04 11.57
C SER A 567 -0.93 -11.63 10.25
N TRP A 568 -0.08 -12.31 9.46
CA TRP A 568 -0.38 -12.78 8.11
C TRP A 568 -0.77 -14.27 8.04
N ILE A 569 -1.05 -14.91 9.18
CA ILE A 569 -1.45 -16.32 9.26
C ILE A 569 -2.72 -16.58 8.41
N ASP A 570 -3.63 -15.63 8.32
CA ASP A 570 -4.82 -15.75 7.48
C ASP A 570 -4.48 -15.86 5.99
N GLU A 571 -3.45 -15.16 5.53
CA GLU A 571 -3.02 -15.18 4.11
C GLU A 571 -2.22 -16.44 3.78
N TYR A 572 -1.29 -16.85 4.67
CA TYR A 572 -0.30 -17.88 4.35
C TYR A 572 -0.48 -19.20 5.08
N GLY A 573 -1.23 -19.21 6.20
CA GLY A 573 -1.37 -20.37 7.09
C GLY A 573 -0.28 -20.46 8.15
N ASP A 574 -0.63 -21.02 9.31
CA ASP A 574 0.26 -21.13 10.47
C ASP A 574 1.32 -22.22 10.25
N PRO A 575 2.64 -21.90 10.26
CA PRO A 575 3.70 -22.90 10.15
C PRO A 575 3.78 -23.88 11.34
N SER A 576 3.11 -23.59 12.47
CA SER A 576 3.00 -24.51 13.60
C SER A 576 1.94 -25.63 13.40
N ASP A 577 1.01 -25.44 12.45
CA ASP A 577 0.10 -26.51 12.01
C ASP A 577 0.85 -27.52 11.11
N GLU A 578 0.76 -28.80 11.42
CA GLU A 578 1.52 -29.85 10.73
C GLU A 578 1.29 -29.89 9.21
N LYS A 579 0.04 -29.68 8.75
CA LYS A 579 -0.30 -29.70 7.33
C LYS A 579 0.21 -28.45 6.63
N MET A 580 0.06 -27.28 7.28
CA MET A 580 0.57 -26.05 6.74
C MET A 580 2.10 -26.02 6.73
N HIS A 581 2.75 -26.59 7.74
CA HIS A 581 4.20 -26.75 7.74
C HIS A 581 4.69 -27.54 6.53
N GLU A 582 4.06 -28.69 6.25
CA GLU A 582 4.39 -29.51 5.06
C GLU A 582 4.17 -28.72 3.76
N TYR A 583 3.06 -27.97 3.66
CA TYR A 583 2.78 -27.12 2.49
C TYR A 583 3.81 -26.00 2.36
N LEU A 584 4.04 -25.25 3.44
CA LEU A 584 4.97 -24.11 3.45
C LEU A 584 6.40 -24.55 3.18
N THR A 585 6.83 -25.73 3.66
CA THR A 585 8.15 -26.29 3.33
C THR A 585 8.34 -26.47 1.82
N LYS A 586 7.28 -26.87 1.10
CA LYS A 586 7.29 -27.06 -0.36
C LYS A 586 7.11 -25.75 -1.12
N PHE A 587 6.60 -24.72 -0.47
CA PHE A 587 6.27 -23.43 -1.09
C PHE A 587 7.28 -22.33 -0.76
N SER A 588 7.98 -22.39 0.38
CA SER A 588 8.93 -21.38 0.86
C SER A 588 10.13 -21.23 -0.08
N PRO A 589 10.34 -20.07 -0.72
CA PRO A 589 11.42 -19.88 -1.68
C PRO A 589 12.81 -20.20 -1.12
N TYR A 590 13.08 -19.74 0.11
CA TYR A 590 14.35 -20.00 0.79
C TYR A 590 14.67 -21.50 0.90
N HIS A 591 13.65 -22.34 1.18
CA HIS A 591 13.79 -23.79 1.28
C HIS A 591 13.79 -24.51 -0.07
N GLN A 592 13.26 -23.88 -1.12
CA GLN A 592 13.15 -24.44 -2.48
C GLN A 592 14.37 -24.16 -3.38
N LEU A 593 15.34 -23.37 -2.93
CA LEU A 593 16.59 -23.19 -3.66
C LEU A 593 17.33 -24.54 -3.74
N ASP A 594 17.66 -24.93 -5.00
CA ASP A 594 18.26 -26.20 -5.37
C ASP A 594 19.60 -25.98 -6.05
N GLU A 595 20.68 -26.53 -5.48
CA GLU A 595 22.05 -26.40 -5.99
C GLU A 595 22.24 -27.03 -7.39
N GLN A 596 21.30 -27.87 -7.84
CA GLN A 596 21.34 -28.51 -9.15
C GLN A 596 20.70 -27.67 -10.26
N LYS A 597 20.01 -26.58 -9.91
CA LYS A 597 19.39 -25.68 -10.88
C LYS A 597 20.32 -24.54 -11.30
N ASN A 598 20.16 -24.11 -12.54
CA ASN A 598 20.81 -22.88 -13.03
C ASN A 598 19.85 -21.71 -12.86
N TYR A 599 20.21 -20.77 -12.03
CA TYR A 599 19.40 -19.59 -11.76
C TYR A 599 19.87 -18.40 -12.64
N PRO A 600 18.93 -17.65 -13.23
CA PRO A 600 19.26 -16.40 -13.92
C PRO A 600 19.68 -15.31 -12.91
N SER A 601 20.05 -14.14 -13.43
CA SER A 601 20.44 -13.00 -12.58
C SER A 601 19.32 -12.60 -11.62
N ALA A 602 19.67 -12.31 -10.36
CA ALA A 602 18.73 -11.98 -9.32
C ALA A 602 19.20 -10.77 -8.49
N LEU A 603 18.34 -9.76 -8.36
CA LEU A 603 18.51 -8.61 -7.48
C LEU A 603 17.50 -8.70 -6.34
N MET A 604 18.00 -8.82 -5.11
CA MET A 604 17.19 -8.68 -3.88
C MET A 604 17.28 -7.25 -3.41
N THR A 605 16.16 -6.62 -3.07
CA THR A 605 16.15 -5.34 -2.37
C THR A 605 15.45 -5.46 -1.03
N THR A 606 15.92 -4.74 -0.03
CA THR A 606 15.28 -4.60 1.28
C THR A 606 15.78 -3.34 1.95
N SER A 607 15.05 -2.79 2.92
CA SER A 607 15.55 -1.73 3.79
C SER A 607 15.88 -2.30 5.16
N LEU A 608 17.01 -1.89 5.75
CA LEU A 608 17.37 -2.33 7.11
C LEU A 608 16.51 -1.71 8.20
N SER A 609 15.75 -0.65 7.87
CA SER A 609 14.75 -0.02 8.75
C SER A 609 13.32 -0.55 8.51
N ASP A 610 13.14 -1.57 7.66
CA ASP A 610 11.84 -2.23 7.49
C ASP A 610 11.48 -2.97 8.79
N ASP A 611 10.48 -2.46 9.52
CA ASP A 611 9.96 -3.03 10.76
C ASP A 611 8.60 -3.76 10.57
N ARG A 612 8.21 -3.96 9.31
CA ARG A 612 7.04 -4.75 8.90
C ARG A 612 7.44 -6.13 8.42
N VAL A 613 8.21 -6.20 7.34
CA VAL A 613 8.81 -7.44 6.83
C VAL A 613 10.28 -7.47 7.20
N HIS A 614 10.67 -8.40 8.06
CA HIS A 614 12.03 -8.47 8.56
C HIS A 614 13.05 -8.64 7.41
N PRO A 615 14.11 -7.80 7.34
CA PRO A 615 15.12 -7.87 6.27
C PRO A 615 15.79 -9.25 6.12
N ALA A 616 15.79 -10.06 7.18
CA ALA A 616 16.32 -11.43 7.13
C ALA A 616 15.74 -12.29 6.00
N HIS A 617 14.50 -12.06 5.58
CA HIS A 617 13.93 -12.76 4.44
C HIS A 617 14.76 -12.55 3.17
N ALA A 618 15.04 -11.30 2.82
CA ALA A 618 15.88 -10.98 1.66
C ALA A 618 17.34 -11.42 1.87
N LEU A 619 17.90 -11.20 3.06
CA LEU A 619 19.29 -11.51 3.40
C LEU A 619 19.57 -13.01 3.34
N LYS A 620 18.71 -13.85 3.92
CA LYS A 620 18.84 -15.31 3.93
C LYS A 620 18.69 -15.90 2.52
N PHE A 621 17.72 -15.41 1.76
CA PHE A 621 17.52 -15.86 0.37
C PHE A 621 18.71 -15.47 -0.50
N TYR A 622 19.20 -14.21 -0.39
CA TYR A 622 20.41 -13.76 -1.06
C TYR A 622 21.61 -14.63 -0.69
N ALA A 623 21.85 -14.87 0.60
CA ALA A 623 23.00 -15.62 1.09
C ALA A 623 23.04 -17.04 0.49
N LYS A 624 21.91 -17.75 0.53
CA LYS A 624 21.81 -19.10 0.00
C LYS A 624 21.93 -19.14 -1.52
N LEU A 625 21.29 -18.20 -2.23
CA LEU A 625 21.39 -18.11 -3.69
C LEU A 625 22.80 -17.72 -4.14
N ALA A 626 23.48 -16.85 -3.40
CA ALA A 626 24.86 -16.44 -3.70
C ALA A 626 25.88 -17.58 -3.53
N GLU A 627 25.60 -18.60 -2.72
CA GLU A 627 26.42 -19.83 -2.67
C GLU A 627 26.24 -20.67 -3.93
N ILE A 628 25.02 -20.68 -4.51
CA ILE A 628 24.70 -21.45 -5.74
C ILE A 628 25.17 -20.69 -7.00
N SER A 629 24.91 -19.39 -7.06
CA SER A 629 25.11 -18.54 -8.23
C SER A 629 25.79 -17.21 -7.86
N PRO A 630 27.06 -17.24 -7.41
CA PRO A 630 27.74 -16.06 -6.84
C PRO A 630 27.90 -14.90 -7.83
N GLU A 631 28.05 -15.19 -9.13
CA GLU A 631 28.29 -14.15 -10.15
C GLU A 631 27.02 -13.43 -10.62
N THR A 632 25.85 -13.98 -10.33
CA THR A 632 24.58 -13.47 -10.83
C THR A 632 23.58 -13.09 -9.73
N THR A 633 24.06 -13.07 -8.47
CA THR A 633 23.22 -12.73 -7.30
C THR A 633 23.67 -11.44 -6.64
N TRP A 634 22.73 -10.52 -6.42
CA TRP A 634 22.97 -9.16 -5.98
C TRP A 634 22.04 -8.77 -4.84
N LEU A 635 22.50 -7.89 -3.94
CA LEU A 635 21.73 -7.35 -2.81
C LEU A 635 21.84 -5.83 -2.76
N TYR A 636 20.72 -5.13 -2.69
CA TYR A 636 20.62 -3.71 -2.40
C TYR A 636 19.85 -3.52 -1.09
N ALA A 637 20.52 -3.07 -0.04
CA ALA A 637 19.97 -3.00 1.32
C ALA A 637 20.38 -1.69 2.02
N PRO A 638 19.72 -0.56 1.73
CA PRO A 638 20.00 0.72 2.39
C PRO A 638 19.65 0.66 3.89
N GLU A 639 20.32 1.52 4.68
CA GLU A 639 20.12 1.61 6.13
C GLU A 639 18.78 2.30 6.50
N THR A 640 18.28 3.15 5.60
CA THR A 640 17.07 3.96 5.82
C THR A 640 16.04 3.69 4.74
N GLY A 641 14.78 4.01 5.01
CA GLY A 641 13.62 3.68 4.21
C GLY A 641 12.81 2.57 4.87
N GLY A 642 11.48 2.65 4.84
CA GLY A 642 10.60 1.64 5.44
C GLY A 642 10.18 0.56 4.45
N HIS A 643 9.12 -0.17 4.81
CA HIS A 643 8.53 -1.18 3.93
C HIS A 643 7.91 -0.58 2.66
N THR A 644 7.36 0.62 2.76
CA THR A 644 6.59 1.27 1.67
C THR A 644 7.39 2.28 0.85
N GLY A 645 8.68 2.46 1.13
CA GLY A 645 9.54 3.33 0.32
C GLY A 645 10.59 4.10 1.09
N ASN A 646 11.26 4.98 0.39
CA ASN A 646 12.39 5.76 0.85
C ASN A 646 11.94 7.11 1.45
N GLY A 647 12.64 7.56 2.49
CA GLY A 647 12.34 8.85 3.15
C GLY A 647 12.66 10.08 2.30
N THR A 648 13.56 9.97 1.31
CA THR A 648 13.95 11.09 0.44
C THR A 648 13.85 10.74 -1.04
N GLN A 649 13.65 11.79 -1.87
CA GLN A 649 13.64 11.65 -3.34
C GLN A 649 14.99 11.15 -3.88
N GLU A 650 16.10 11.49 -3.24
CA GLU A 650 17.43 11.04 -3.63
C GLU A 650 17.61 9.52 -3.42
N GLN A 651 17.12 8.99 -2.30
CA GLN A 651 17.13 7.56 -2.01
C GLN A 651 16.27 6.79 -3.02
N SER A 652 15.07 7.28 -3.30
CA SER A 652 14.17 6.68 -4.31
C SER A 652 14.81 6.68 -5.71
N ALA A 653 15.51 7.76 -6.08
CA ALA A 653 16.20 7.83 -7.36
C ALA A 653 17.42 6.91 -7.43
N ASP A 654 18.15 6.72 -6.33
CA ASP A 654 19.31 5.80 -6.26
C ASP A 654 18.87 4.35 -6.46
N GLU A 655 17.82 3.93 -5.75
CA GLU A 655 17.25 2.59 -5.84
C GLU A 655 16.72 2.28 -7.25
N LEU A 656 15.88 3.18 -7.78
CA LEU A 656 15.30 3.00 -9.11
C LEU A 656 16.35 3.03 -10.23
N ALA A 657 17.40 3.87 -10.10
CA ALA A 657 18.52 3.88 -11.05
C ALA A 657 19.33 2.57 -11.00
N CYS A 658 19.52 2.00 -9.79
CA CYS A 658 20.16 0.70 -9.61
C CYS A 658 19.35 -0.42 -10.27
N LEU A 659 18.03 -0.45 -10.04
CA LEU A 659 17.09 -1.37 -10.68
C LEU A 659 17.18 -1.30 -12.22
N LEU A 660 17.10 -0.09 -12.78
CA LEU A 660 17.17 0.12 -14.25
C LEU A 660 18.52 -0.28 -14.81
N ALA A 661 19.62 -0.05 -14.07
CA ALA A 661 20.95 -0.51 -14.46
C ALA A 661 21.05 -2.04 -14.48
N PHE A 662 20.50 -2.71 -13.46
CA PHE A 662 20.39 -4.17 -13.41
C PHE A 662 19.59 -4.73 -14.59
N LEU A 663 18.38 -4.23 -14.83
CA LEU A 663 17.52 -4.67 -15.94
C LEU A 663 18.20 -4.46 -17.32
N THR A 664 18.85 -3.31 -17.51
CA THR A 664 19.55 -2.98 -18.75
C THR A 664 20.71 -3.93 -19.00
N GLN A 665 21.51 -4.27 -17.98
CA GLN A 665 22.67 -5.15 -18.12
C GLN A 665 22.28 -6.64 -18.26
N THR A 666 21.11 -7.05 -17.75
CA THR A 666 20.71 -8.47 -17.74
C THR A 666 19.85 -8.86 -18.93
N ILE A 667 18.79 -8.10 -19.21
CA ILE A 667 17.86 -8.41 -20.30
C ILE A 667 17.78 -7.32 -21.38
N GLY A 668 18.25 -6.10 -21.08
CA GLY A 668 18.16 -4.91 -21.92
C GLY A 668 19.36 -4.63 -22.82
N GLU A 669 20.25 -5.59 -23.07
CA GLU A 669 21.47 -5.41 -23.89
C GLU A 669 21.24 -4.75 -25.28
N SER A 670 20.01 -4.85 -25.79
CA SER A 670 19.58 -4.19 -27.04
C SER A 670 19.47 -2.66 -26.95
N PHE A 671 19.53 -2.08 -25.73
CA PHE A 671 19.47 -0.62 -25.51
C PHE A 671 20.85 0.07 -25.64
N SER A 672 21.90 -0.70 -25.82
CA SER A 672 23.29 -0.19 -25.90
C SER A 672 23.71 0.28 -27.30
N GLY A 673 22.75 0.59 -28.18
CA GLY A 673 22.97 1.11 -29.53
C GLY A 673 22.79 2.60 -29.63
#